data_23031e878dc976a17cf23f75dd401ca3
#
_entry.id   23031e878dc976a17cf23f75dd401ca3
#
_cell.length_a   1.000
_cell.length_b   1.000
_cell.length_c   1.000
_cell.angle_alpha   90.00
_cell.angle_beta   90.00
_cell.angle_gamma   90.00
#
_symmetry.space_group_name_H-M   'P 1'
#
loop_
_entity.id
_entity.type
_entity.pdbx_description
1 polymer ?
#
loop_
_entity_poly.entity_id
_entity_poly.type
_entity_poly.pdbx_seq_one_letter_code
_entity_poly.pdbx_strand_id
1 'polypeptide(L)'
;MLNRSSKAADFPLAAAFGIYTAAFLAVASPWLLGFVEVPWDSVSTFYPPFAFLARSIATGQSPFWTPNIFAGWPQIADPQALIFSPLHLLVALIDPKPTPRLFDGLTFGLLYIGGAGVILLFRDRGWHAAAAVAAALAFSLGGSAASRIQHIGQLQSLVFLPLAILMLSRALEHSSWLAGAAAGLFASFIVLGRDQVALVGAYVLVGFVLWHWLDGPGRGARFVASLKPLIAGVVVGACIITVPVALTVLLAQSSNRPDITFAHAVQGSLHPASLLMLAFADVFGASDFHREFWGPPSIPWHELIGQTGLYDSQNTGQIYTGALVAVSLLAFTLTRGVLWAREVRFFTVAAAMTLLYAFGKYTPVFGLLYGYLPGVSLYRRPADATFVLCGLLAIVSGYLIHRLLTGTLPLRRWQTVVAVLAVAAMVAISIVLARWAGMLESAVLPLLWGCGFLLVAVGALVLARRLAPQSAAAAAFVLAIYCAADFAWNNAPNESTGLPSSMYGALRSDTDDETLVLLRAKLKASAAPDRRDRVEMIGVAYHFPNIGLIHDLDHLYGHNPLRLALFEDATGAPDTVAAVRGPFTPLLPSYRSPLEDLFGVRFLAFGQPIEKLDPSVKPDDFPLVGRTKDAYVYENPRALPRVLLATRWQQADFAAMLRNGGWPDVDYQRTVLLERAPAVAPNSETPGTVRIMLYENTDIEIESDAPSGGFVVLNDIWHPWWRASVDGKPADILKANVLFRAVVVPPGKHVVRFKFEPLSGGWAELRSKLHAAPN
;
A
#
# COMPACT_ATOMS: atom_id res chain seq x y z
N MET A 1 0.92 31.28 -30.98
CA MET A 1 1.77 31.44 -29.78
C MET A 1 1.20 32.57 -28.96
N LEU A 2 0.31 32.28 -28.00
CA LEU A 2 -0.24 33.29 -27.09
C LEU A 2 0.78 33.59 -26.00
N ASN A 3 0.96 34.85 -25.74
CA ASN A 3 1.89 35.50 -24.83
C ASN A 3 1.82 34.89 -23.39
N ARG A 4 2.44 33.71 -23.15
CA ARG A 4 2.46 33.03 -21.86
C ARG A 4 3.37 33.74 -20.84
N SER A 5 4.37 34.50 -21.29
CA SER A 5 5.33 35.15 -20.40
C SER A 5 4.76 36.32 -19.60
N SER A 6 3.76 37.04 -20.12
CA SER A 6 3.14 38.17 -19.40
C SER A 6 2.11 37.73 -18.35
N LYS A 7 1.40 36.61 -18.59
CA LYS A 7 0.37 36.10 -17.65
C LYS A 7 0.93 35.35 -16.44
N ALA A 8 2.14 34.78 -16.55
CA ALA A 8 2.81 34.14 -15.40
C ALA A 8 3.33 35.14 -14.38
N ALA A 9 3.60 36.39 -14.81
CA ALA A 9 4.08 37.45 -13.93
C ALA A 9 3.00 37.92 -12.92
N ASP A 10 1.73 37.81 -13.26
CA ASP A 10 0.61 38.25 -12.42
C ASP A 10 0.06 37.15 -11.47
N PHE A 11 0.63 35.95 -11.47
CA PHE A 11 0.22 34.86 -10.58
C PHE A 11 0.84 35.05 -9.18
N PRO A 12 0.07 35.35 -8.12
CA PRO A 12 0.60 35.60 -6.77
C PRO A 12 1.02 34.29 -6.10
N LEU A 13 2.13 33.70 -6.56
CA LEU A 13 2.57 32.36 -6.17
C LEU A 13 2.75 32.21 -4.66
N ALA A 14 3.42 33.15 -4.01
CA ALA A 14 3.65 33.10 -2.57
C ALA A 14 2.34 33.14 -1.77
N ALA A 15 1.39 34.01 -2.20
CA ALA A 15 0.07 34.06 -1.56
C ALA A 15 -0.72 32.78 -1.80
N ALA A 16 -0.67 32.22 -3.01
CA ALA A 16 -1.36 30.97 -3.32
C ALA A 16 -0.82 29.81 -2.46
N PHE A 17 0.50 29.69 -2.32
CA PHE A 17 1.11 28.68 -1.44
C PHE A 17 0.80 28.95 0.03
N GLY A 18 0.89 30.19 0.51
CA GLY A 18 0.58 30.52 1.90
C GLY A 18 -0.87 30.18 2.27
N ILE A 19 -1.84 30.52 1.41
CA ILE A 19 -3.27 30.22 1.59
C ILE A 19 -3.51 28.73 1.55
N TYR A 20 -2.93 28.03 0.55
CA TYR A 20 -3.01 26.56 0.44
C TYR A 20 -2.46 25.87 1.69
N THR A 21 -1.26 26.27 2.13
CA THR A 21 -0.60 25.70 3.32
C THR A 21 -1.45 25.90 4.58
N ALA A 22 -1.97 27.11 4.81
CA ALA A 22 -2.80 27.38 5.98
C ALA A 22 -4.08 26.55 6.00
N ALA A 23 -4.79 26.45 4.86
CA ALA A 23 -6.01 25.66 4.73
C ALA A 23 -5.72 24.16 4.86
N PHE A 24 -4.64 23.66 4.23
CA PHE A 24 -4.21 22.28 4.32
C PHE A 24 -3.89 21.87 5.76
N LEU A 25 -3.07 22.67 6.46
CA LEU A 25 -2.68 22.41 7.85
C LEU A 25 -3.90 22.46 8.80
N ALA A 26 -4.85 23.35 8.55
CA ALA A 26 -6.07 23.43 9.34
C ALA A 26 -6.88 22.12 9.26
N VAL A 27 -7.04 21.55 8.06
CA VAL A 27 -7.76 20.27 7.86
C VAL A 27 -6.96 19.08 8.38
N ALA A 28 -5.65 19.04 8.17
CA ALA A 28 -4.78 17.95 8.59
C ALA A 28 -4.43 17.98 10.10
N SER A 29 -4.83 19.04 10.81
CA SER A 29 -4.44 19.27 12.21
C SER A 29 -4.74 18.10 13.17
N PRO A 30 -5.87 17.34 13.08
CA PRO A 30 -6.13 16.25 14.00
C PRO A 30 -5.02 15.19 14.01
N TRP A 31 -4.48 14.85 12.84
CA TRP A 31 -3.38 13.89 12.69
C TRP A 31 -2.03 14.51 13.04
N LEU A 32 -1.74 15.69 12.50
CA LEU A 32 -0.45 16.36 12.72
C LEU A 32 -0.21 16.77 14.17
N LEU A 33 -1.28 17.05 14.92
CA LEU A 33 -1.19 17.32 16.36
C LEU A 33 -1.21 16.03 17.22
N GLY A 34 -1.49 14.87 16.61
CA GLY A 34 -1.45 13.57 17.27
C GLY A 34 -2.69 13.27 18.11
N PHE A 35 -3.85 13.89 17.82
CA PHE A 35 -5.12 13.51 18.44
C PHE A 35 -5.62 12.16 17.92
N VAL A 36 -5.37 11.91 16.64
CA VAL A 36 -5.65 10.64 15.96
C VAL A 36 -4.43 10.19 15.14
N GLU A 37 -4.37 8.91 14.86
CA GLU A 37 -3.42 8.29 13.95
C GLU A 37 -4.16 7.61 12.81
N VAL A 38 -3.53 7.53 11.63
CA VAL A 38 -4.09 6.84 10.47
C VAL A 38 -4.10 5.33 10.73
N PRO A 39 -5.28 4.71 10.79
CA PRO A 39 -5.42 3.31 11.23
C PRO A 39 -5.13 2.27 10.15
N TRP A 40 -5.42 1.01 10.46
CA TRP A 40 -5.43 -0.16 9.59
C TRP A 40 -4.11 -0.39 8.86
N ASP A 41 -4.11 -0.34 7.51
CA ASP A 41 -2.91 -0.62 6.70
C ASP A 41 -1.76 0.34 7.02
N SER A 42 -2.03 1.58 7.43
CA SER A 42 -0.99 2.52 7.83
C SER A 42 -0.15 1.96 8.97
N VAL A 43 -0.81 1.55 10.05
CA VAL A 43 -0.15 1.09 11.29
C VAL A 43 0.23 -0.39 11.26
N SER A 44 -0.48 -1.21 10.46
CA SER A 44 -0.22 -2.66 10.39
C SER A 44 0.73 -3.05 9.26
N THR A 45 0.71 -2.34 8.13
CA THR A 45 1.38 -2.75 6.89
C THR A 45 2.51 -1.83 6.48
N PHE A 46 2.36 -0.51 6.62
CA PHE A 46 3.32 0.46 6.09
C PHE A 46 4.27 1.03 7.16
N TYR A 47 3.77 1.39 8.32
CA TYR A 47 4.61 1.94 9.40
C TYR A 47 5.64 0.94 9.94
N PRO A 48 5.30 -0.34 10.24
CA PRO A 48 6.29 -1.28 10.76
C PRO A 48 7.49 -1.52 9.83
N PRO A 49 7.32 -1.74 8.51
CA PRO A 49 8.45 -1.80 7.58
C PRO A 49 9.28 -0.51 7.51
N PHE A 50 8.65 0.66 7.66
CA PHE A 50 9.37 1.93 7.72
C PHE A 50 10.21 2.06 9.01
N ALA A 51 9.67 1.67 10.16
CA ALA A 51 10.42 1.61 11.41
C ALA A 51 11.59 0.62 11.32
N PHE A 52 11.37 -0.55 10.68
CA PHE A 52 12.43 -1.51 10.40
C PHE A 52 13.52 -0.94 9.49
N LEU A 53 13.15 -0.23 8.42
CA LEU A 53 14.09 0.46 7.52
C LEU A 53 14.98 1.43 8.30
N ALA A 54 14.37 2.30 9.12
CA ALA A 54 15.09 3.29 9.93
C ALA A 54 16.05 2.62 10.94
N ARG A 55 15.56 1.60 11.65
CA ARG A 55 16.37 0.81 12.59
C ARG A 55 17.54 0.10 11.89
N SER A 56 17.30 -0.52 10.74
CA SER A 56 18.34 -1.22 9.99
C SER A 56 19.45 -0.27 9.54
N ILE A 57 19.10 0.89 9.02
CA ILE A 57 20.07 1.93 8.63
C ILE A 57 20.87 2.40 9.86
N ALA A 58 20.21 2.68 10.97
CA ALA A 58 20.86 3.18 12.19
C ALA A 58 21.82 2.18 12.81
N THR A 59 21.56 0.88 12.67
CA THR A 59 22.42 -0.20 13.16
C THR A 59 23.44 -0.68 12.14
N GLY A 60 23.50 -0.09 10.94
CA GLY A 60 24.39 -0.50 9.86
C GLY A 60 24.01 -1.82 9.19
N GLN A 61 22.81 -2.33 9.46
CA GLN A 61 22.31 -3.57 8.85
C GLN A 61 21.56 -3.29 7.55
N SER A 62 21.55 -4.27 6.67
CA SER A 62 20.79 -4.18 5.42
C SER A 62 19.28 -4.31 5.67
N PRO A 63 18.42 -3.44 5.10
CA PRO A 63 16.97 -3.57 5.21
C PRO A 63 16.36 -4.53 4.17
N PHE A 64 17.16 -5.27 3.41
CA PHE A 64 16.68 -6.02 2.23
C PHE A 64 15.98 -7.33 2.57
N TRP A 65 16.28 -7.90 3.71
CA TRP A 65 15.64 -9.06 4.29
C TRP A 65 15.27 -8.79 5.75
N THR A 66 14.17 -9.33 6.22
CA THR A 66 13.81 -9.29 7.64
C THR A 66 13.50 -10.69 8.18
N PRO A 67 14.01 -11.04 9.36
CA PRO A 67 13.62 -12.25 10.07
C PRO A 67 12.33 -12.08 10.90
N ASN A 68 11.85 -10.85 11.06
CA ASN A 68 10.85 -10.47 12.04
C ASN A 68 9.39 -10.78 11.63
N ILE A 69 9.13 -11.20 10.39
CA ILE A 69 7.81 -11.64 9.90
C ILE A 69 7.95 -12.85 8.98
N PHE A 70 6.91 -13.69 8.91
CA PHE A 70 6.81 -14.87 8.04
C PHE A 70 8.00 -15.84 8.15
N ALA A 71 8.66 -15.90 9.32
CA ALA A 71 9.92 -16.63 9.51
C ALA A 71 11.04 -16.23 8.51
N GLY A 72 10.92 -15.06 7.90
CA GLY A 72 11.83 -14.46 6.94
C GLY A 72 11.11 -13.89 5.72
N TRP A 73 11.41 -12.62 5.33
CA TRP A 73 10.72 -11.93 4.26
C TRP A 73 11.66 -11.05 3.42
N PRO A 74 11.59 -11.10 2.05
CA PRO A 74 12.42 -10.29 1.17
C PRO A 74 11.90 -8.86 1.03
N GLN A 75 12.15 -8.01 2.02
CA GLN A 75 11.67 -6.62 2.10
C GLN A 75 12.01 -5.78 0.86
N ILE A 76 13.16 -6.01 0.22
CA ILE A 76 13.55 -5.26 -0.99
C ILE A 76 12.59 -5.45 -2.16
N ALA A 77 11.94 -6.61 -2.25
CA ALA A 77 11.00 -6.93 -3.31
C ALA A 77 9.56 -6.52 -2.98
N ASP A 78 9.29 -6.26 -1.71
CA ASP A 78 7.95 -5.90 -1.22
C ASP A 78 7.57 -4.47 -1.61
N PRO A 79 6.47 -4.26 -2.35
CA PRO A 79 5.98 -2.93 -2.70
C PRO A 79 5.55 -2.10 -1.47
N GLN A 80 5.14 -2.75 -0.39
CA GLN A 80 4.64 -2.08 0.82
C GLN A 80 5.76 -1.65 1.78
N ALA A 81 6.98 -2.18 1.60
CA ALA A 81 8.11 -1.84 2.46
C ALA A 81 8.63 -0.40 2.33
N LEU A 82 8.20 0.34 1.30
CA LEU A 82 8.56 1.75 1.03
C LEU A 82 10.07 2.04 0.97
N ILE A 83 10.93 1.01 0.83
CA ILE A 83 12.40 1.13 0.81
C ILE A 83 12.88 2.11 -0.27
N PHE A 84 12.18 2.14 -1.41
CA PHE A 84 12.52 3.00 -2.55
C PHE A 84 11.74 4.31 -2.56
N SER A 85 10.89 4.58 -1.57
CA SER A 85 10.18 5.86 -1.46
C SER A 85 11.16 6.97 -1.03
N PRO A 86 11.35 8.03 -1.85
CA PRO A 86 12.39 9.02 -1.57
C PRO A 86 12.20 9.75 -0.24
N LEU A 87 10.93 10.08 0.09
CA LEU A 87 10.61 10.80 1.31
C LEU A 87 10.82 9.93 2.56
N HIS A 88 10.36 8.67 2.50
CA HIS A 88 10.52 7.73 3.60
C HIS A 88 11.99 7.38 3.82
N LEU A 89 12.75 7.13 2.74
CA LEU A 89 14.18 6.87 2.84
C LEU A 89 14.94 8.06 3.45
N LEU A 90 14.64 9.28 3.03
CA LEU A 90 15.27 10.49 3.59
C LEU A 90 15.03 10.60 5.09
N VAL A 91 13.80 10.37 5.56
CA VAL A 91 13.49 10.47 7.00
C VAL A 91 14.07 9.29 7.77
N ALA A 92 14.08 8.09 7.22
CA ALA A 92 14.72 6.92 7.84
C ALA A 92 16.25 7.10 8.04
N LEU A 93 16.91 7.91 7.18
CA LEU A 93 18.32 8.29 7.35
C LEU A 93 18.55 9.28 8.48
N ILE A 94 17.52 10.04 8.88
CA ILE A 94 17.63 11.13 9.88
C ILE A 94 17.14 10.65 11.26
N ASP A 95 16.03 9.92 11.29
CA ASP A 95 15.37 9.45 12.52
C ASP A 95 15.45 7.93 12.64
N PRO A 96 16.27 7.41 13.57
CA PRO A 96 16.42 5.97 13.78
C PRO A 96 15.22 5.31 14.47
N LYS A 97 14.32 6.08 15.08
CA LYS A 97 13.16 5.61 15.84
C LYS A 97 11.91 6.43 15.51
N PRO A 98 11.48 6.43 14.24
CA PRO A 98 10.34 7.21 13.83
C PRO A 98 9.08 6.79 14.60
N THR A 99 8.23 7.76 14.90
CA THR A 99 6.95 7.52 15.57
C THR A 99 5.83 7.35 14.54
N PRO A 100 4.68 6.72 14.91
CA PRO A 100 3.48 6.67 14.05
C PRO A 100 3.04 8.08 13.61
N ARG A 101 3.06 9.05 14.52
CA ARG A 101 2.74 10.46 14.21
C ARG A 101 3.67 11.06 13.13
N LEU A 102 4.98 10.78 13.19
CA LEU A 102 5.90 11.22 12.15
C LEU A 102 5.57 10.56 10.81
N PHE A 103 5.20 9.30 10.82
CA PHE A 103 4.78 8.57 9.63
C PHE A 103 3.51 9.16 9.01
N ASP A 104 2.52 9.51 9.84
CA ASP A 104 1.33 10.25 9.38
C ASP A 104 1.72 11.62 8.81
N GLY A 105 2.66 12.32 9.45
CA GLY A 105 3.22 13.55 8.94
C GLY A 105 3.84 13.41 7.53
N LEU A 106 4.51 12.28 7.25
CA LEU A 106 5.01 11.97 5.90
C LEU A 106 3.88 11.71 4.90
N THR A 107 2.83 11.03 5.33
CA THR A 107 1.63 10.78 4.51
C THR A 107 0.97 12.10 4.09
N PHE A 108 0.75 13.02 5.04
CA PHE A 108 0.24 14.36 4.75
C PHE A 108 1.26 15.21 3.96
N GLY A 109 2.56 15.01 4.16
CA GLY A 109 3.62 15.62 3.35
C GLY A 109 3.54 15.21 1.87
N LEU A 110 3.27 13.93 1.58
CA LEU A 110 3.02 13.45 0.22
C LEU A 110 1.78 14.14 -0.39
N LEU A 111 0.65 14.18 0.33
CA LEU A 111 -0.57 14.86 -0.12
C LEU A 111 -0.31 16.35 -0.41
N TYR A 112 0.46 17.02 0.46
CA TYR A 112 0.86 18.42 0.28
C TYR A 112 1.67 18.62 -1.00
N ILE A 113 2.63 17.73 -1.30
CA ILE A 113 3.42 17.76 -2.55
C ILE A 113 2.52 17.65 -3.78
N GLY A 114 1.50 16.79 -3.73
CA GLY A 114 0.53 16.63 -4.82
C GLY A 114 -0.23 17.93 -5.11
N GLY A 115 -0.79 18.57 -4.08
CA GLY A 115 -1.48 19.86 -4.23
C GLY A 115 -0.55 20.99 -4.66
N ALA A 116 0.68 21.03 -4.13
CA ALA A 116 1.71 21.95 -4.60
C ALA A 116 2.00 21.78 -6.11
N GLY A 117 2.06 20.53 -6.56
CA GLY A 117 2.17 20.19 -7.99
C GLY A 117 1.02 20.73 -8.82
N VAL A 118 -0.22 20.68 -8.30
CA VAL A 118 -1.40 21.27 -8.97
C VAL A 118 -1.26 22.79 -9.06
N ILE A 119 -0.83 23.48 -8.01
CA ILE A 119 -0.60 24.95 -8.07
C ILE A 119 0.43 25.29 -9.14
N LEU A 120 1.53 24.56 -9.21
CA LEU A 120 2.59 24.78 -10.21
C LEU A 120 2.09 24.48 -11.64
N LEU A 121 1.28 23.46 -11.83
CA LEU A 121 0.66 23.12 -13.11
C LEU A 121 -0.28 24.25 -13.57
N PHE A 122 -1.12 24.79 -12.68
CA PHE A 122 -2.03 25.90 -12.99
C PHE A 122 -1.27 27.18 -13.34
N ARG A 123 -0.21 27.49 -12.61
CA ARG A 123 0.67 28.62 -12.93
C ARG A 123 1.27 28.48 -14.34
N ASP A 124 1.79 27.31 -14.67
CA ASP A 124 2.39 27.04 -15.98
C ASP A 124 1.38 27.21 -17.12
N ARG A 125 0.12 26.82 -16.87
CA ARG A 125 -0.99 26.99 -17.79
C ARG A 125 -1.54 28.41 -17.88
N GLY A 126 -1.12 29.31 -16.99
CA GLY A 126 -1.66 30.67 -16.87
C GLY A 126 -3.10 30.69 -16.36
N TRP A 127 -3.51 29.67 -15.56
CA TRP A 127 -4.83 29.61 -14.97
C TRP A 127 -4.86 30.42 -13.67
N HIS A 128 -6.05 30.83 -13.23
CA HIS A 128 -6.22 31.74 -12.11
C HIS A 128 -5.76 31.15 -10.77
N ALA A 129 -5.02 31.93 -9.94
CA ALA A 129 -4.45 31.44 -8.68
C ALA A 129 -5.49 30.91 -7.67
N ALA A 130 -6.67 31.56 -7.57
CA ALA A 130 -7.73 31.08 -6.70
C ALA A 130 -8.29 29.72 -7.15
N ALA A 131 -8.37 29.48 -8.45
CA ALA A 131 -8.74 28.17 -8.99
C ALA A 131 -7.66 27.12 -8.71
N ALA A 132 -6.39 27.52 -8.76
CA ALA A 132 -5.26 26.64 -8.41
C ALA A 132 -5.33 26.17 -6.96
N VAL A 133 -5.61 27.09 -6.01
CA VAL A 133 -5.73 26.76 -4.58
C VAL A 133 -6.91 25.81 -4.32
N ALA A 134 -8.08 26.11 -4.90
CA ALA A 134 -9.26 25.23 -4.76
C ALA A 134 -8.99 23.83 -5.33
N ALA A 135 -8.39 23.75 -6.53
CA ALA A 135 -8.03 22.47 -7.16
C ALA A 135 -6.97 21.71 -6.35
N ALA A 136 -5.98 22.40 -5.79
CA ALA A 136 -4.93 21.80 -4.95
C ALA A 136 -5.52 21.19 -3.67
N LEU A 137 -6.41 21.91 -2.98
CA LEU A 137 -7.09 21.39 -1.79
C LEU A 137 -7.98 20.19 -2.14
N ALA A 138 -8.75 20.27 -3.24
CA ALA A 138 -9.58 19.16 -3.70
C ALA A 138 -8.74 17.92 -4.10
N PHE A 139 -7.57 18.12 -4.70
CA PHE A 139 -6.65 17.05 -5.05
C PHE A 139 -6.05 16.37 -3.82
N SER A 140 -5.64 17.14 -2.82
CA SER A 140 -4.91 16.66 -1.65
C SER A 140 -5.81 16.12 -0.55
N LEU A 141 -6.99 16.72 -0.35
CA LEU A 141 -7.86 16.49 0.81
C LEU A 141 -9.25 15.97 0.42
N GLY A 142 -9.46 15.69 -0.87
CA GLY A 142 -10.72 15.18 -1.40
C GLY A 142 -10.62 13.77 -1.96
N GLY A 143 -11.79 13.16 -2.21
CA GLY A 143 -11.94 11.87 -2.85
C GLY A 143 -11.22 10.72 -2.19
N SER A 144 -10.74 9.79 -2.99
CA SER A 144 -10.05 8.61 -2.49
C SER A 144 -8.71 8.93 -1.79
N ALA A 145 -8.10 10.09 -2.06
CA ALA A 145 -6.87 10.50 -1.37
C ALA A 145 -7.14 10.75 0.14
N ALA A 146 -8.30 11.33 0.47
CA ALA A 146 -8.68 11.59 1.87
C ALA A 146 -9.27 10.33 2.54
N SER A 147 -10.19 9.63 1.86
CA SER A 147 -10.92 8.50 2.45
C SER A 147 -10.08 7.22 2.59
N ARG A 148 -8.96 7.13 1.88
CA ARG A 148 -8.07 5.96 1.84
C ARG A 148 -6.62 6.34 2.14
N ILE A 149 -6.41 7.27 3.08
CA ILE A 149 -5.07 7.75 3.47
C ILE A 149 -4.19 6.65 4.07
N GLN A 150 -4.78 5.55 4.55
CA GLN A 150 -4.04 4.39 5.05
C GLN A 150 -3.28 3.62 3.95
N HIS A 151 -3.57 3.86 2.66
CA HIS A 151 -2.89 3.19 1.53
C HIS A 151 -1.76 4.05 0.96
N ILE A 152 -0.67 4.20 1.73
CA ILE A 152 0.43 5.13 1.45
C ILE A 152 1.09 4.87 0.08
N GLY A 153 1.23 3.62 -0.36
CA GLY A 153 1.74 3.28 -1.69
C GLY A 153 0.91 3.92 -2.81
N GLN A 154 -0.45 3.83 -2.70
CA GLN A 154 -1.38 4.42 -3.68
C GLN A 154 -1.34 5.95 -3.65
N LEU A 155 -1.20 6.56 -2.46
CA LEU A 155 -0.99 8.01 -2.35
C LEU A 155 0.31 8.44 -3.04
N GLN A 156 1.41 7.74 -2.81
CA GLN A 156 2.68 8.01 -3.50
C GLN A 156 2.51 7.95 -5.02
N SER A 157 1.77 6.96 -5.52
CA SER A 157 1.48 6.81 -6.94
C SER A 157 0.63 7.97 -7.51
N LEU A 158 -0.22 8.59 -6.69
CA LEU A 158 -1.05 9.71 -7.10
C LEU A 158 -0.32 11.06 -7.08
N VAL A 159 0.37 11.36 -5.95
CA VAL A 159 0.78 12.74 -5.63
C VAL A 159 1.83 13.32 -6.58
N PHE A 160 2.62 12.49 -7.23
CA PHE A 160 3.60 12.95 -8.22
C PHE A 160 3.02 13.15 -9.62
N LEU A 161 1.75 12.77 -9.88
CA LEU A 161 1.12 12.88 -11.19
C LEU A 161 1.06 14.34 -11.72
N PRO A 162 0.67 15.37 -10.94
CA PRO A 162 0.66 16.74 -11.42
C PRO A 162 2.06 17.24 -11.79
N LEU A 163 3.09 16.88 -11.04
CA LEU A 163 4.48 17.24 -11.33
C LEU A 163 5.01 16.53 -12.58
N ALA A 164 4.69 15.25 -12.73
CA ALA A 164 5.04 14.48 -13.92
C ALA A 164 4.39 15.09 -15.19
N ILE A 165 3.10 15.41 -15.13
CA ILE A 165 2.38 16.08 -16.25
C ILE A 165 2.98 17.46 -16.54
N LEU A 166 3.31 18.25 -15.52
CA LEU A 166 3.94 19.56 -15.68
C LEU A 166 5.28 19.45 -16.42
N MET A 167 6.17 18.57 -15.96
CA MET A 167 7.48 18.40 -16.58
C MET A 167 7.39 17.78 -17.97
N LEU A 168 6.48 16.82 -18.16
CA LEU A 168 6.22 16.22 -19.45
C LEU A 168 5.67 17.25 -20.46
N SER A 169 4.73 18.13 -20.04
CA SER A 169 4.23 19.22 -20.87
C SER A 169 5.37 20.14 -21.34
N ARG A 170 6.23 20.56 -20.42
CA ARG A 170 7.40 21.39 -20.72
C ARG A 170 8.40 20.68 -21.63
N ALA A 171 8.63 19.39 -21.40
CA ALA A 171 9.50 18.55 -22.23
C ALA A 171 9.03 18.51 -23.68
N LEU A 172 7.75 18.27 -23.89
CA LEU A 172 7.14 18.15 -25.23
C LEU A 172 6.98 19.49 -25.93
N GLU A 173 6.61 20.56 -25.20
CA GLU A 173 6.38 21.89 -25.79
C GLU A 173 7.68 22.61 -26.15
N HIS A 174 8.75 22.41 -25.37
CA HIS A 174 10.03 23.08 -25.56
C HIS A 174 11.16 22.16 -26.05
N SER A 175 10.86 20.90 -26.34
CA SER A 175 11.86 19.86 -26.72
C SER A 175 13.03 19.77 -25.72
N SER A 176 12.76 20.02 -24.44
CA SER A 176 13.75 20.12 -23.37
C SER A 176 14.07 18.74 -22.78
N TRP A 177 15.32 18.30 -22.94
CA TRP A 177 15.76 17.03 -22.37
C TRP A 177 15.84 17.06 -20.82
N LEU A 178 16.15 18.21 -20.22
CA LEU A 178 16.12 18.37 -18.74
C LEU A 178 14.70 18.23 -18.19
N ALA A 179 13.71 18.85 -18.86
CA ALA A 179 12.32 18.66 -18.48
C ALA A 179 11.87 17.21 -18.72
N GLY A 180 12.37 16.56 -19.78
CA GLY A 180 12.17 15.14 -20.02
C GLY A 180 12.75 14.27 -18.92
N ALA A 181 13.97 14.50 -18.50
CA ALA A 181 14.60 13.81 -17.37
C ALA A 181 13.83 14.00 -16.07
N ALA A 182 13.38 15.23 -15.77
CA ALA A 182 12.54 15.53 -14.61
C ALA A 182 11.15 14.84 -14.69
N ALA A 183 10.55 14.77 -15.88
CA ALA A 183 9.32 14.00 -16.09
C ALA A 183 9.53 12.51 -15.80
N GLY A 184 10.64 11.93 -16.27
CA GLY A 184 11.03 10.56 -15.96
C GLY A 184 11.26 10.31 -14.48
N LEU A 185 11.87 11.27 -13.76
CA LEU A 185 12.07 11.20 -12.31
C LEU A 185 10.71 11.15 -11.57
N PHE A 186 9.79 12.07 -11.85
CA PHE A 186 8.47 12.07 -11.19
C PHE A 186 7.61 10.88 -11.61
N ALA A 187 7.69 10.44 -12.86
CA ALA A 187 7.05 9.22 -13.31
C ALA A 187 7.59 7.98 -12.59
N SER A 188 8.89 7.94 -12.27
CA SER A 188 9.49 6.87 -11.46
C SER A 188 8.91 6.84 -10.06
N PHE A 189 8.71 7.99 -9.44
CA PHE A 189 8.12 8.07 -8.09
C PHE A 189 6.67 7.58 -8.07
N ILE A 190 5.92 7.75 -9.17
CA ILE A 190 4.61 7.12 -9.37
C ILE A 190 4.75 5.59 -9.41
N VAL A 191 5.64 5.09 -10.27
CA VAL A 191 5.81 3.64 -10.48
C VAL A 191 6.37 2.92 -9.25
N LEU A 192 7.14 3.61 -8.40
CA LEU A 192 7.66 3.03 -7.15
C LEU A 192 6.56 2.67 -6.12
N GLY A 193 5.33 3.15 -6.25
CA GLY A 193 4.18 2.63 -5.52
C GLY A 193 3.86 1.17 -5.89
N ARG A 194 4.19 0.76 -7.12
CA ARG A 194 4.05 -0.63 -7.64
C ARG A 194 2.64 -1.19 -7.47
N ASP A 195 1.64 -0.36 -7.60
CA ASP A 195 0.22 -0.64 -7.41
C ASP A 195 -0.62 -0.28 -8.65
N GLN A 196 -1.93 -0.49 -8.56
CA GLN A 196 -2.84 -0.20 -9.66
C GLN A 196 -2.97 1.31 -9.96
N VAL A 197 -2.83 2.18 -8.96
CA VAL A 197 -2.84 3.64 -9.16
C VAL A 197 -1.63 4.07 -9.98
N ALA A 198 -0.46 3.45 -9.72
CA ALA A 198 0.75 3.63 -10.51
C ALA A 198 0.54 3.25 -11.98
N LEU A 199 -0.11 2.10 -12.23
CA LEU A 199 -0.42 1.64 -13.58
C LEU A 199 -1.33 2.63 -14.31
N VAL A 200 -2.43 3.05 -13.68
CA VAL A 200 -3.38 4.02 -14.27
C VAL A 200 -2.70 5.37 -14.48
N GLY A 201 -1.88 5.83 -13.53
CA GLY A 201 -1.05 7.03 -13.66
C GLY A 201 -0.09 6.97 -14.84
N ALA A 202 0.58 5.83 -15.04
CA ALA A 202 1.46 5.61 -16.18
C ALA A 202 0.68 5.68 -17.51
N TYR A 203 -0.52 5.10 -17.58
CA TYR A 203 -1.37 5.22 -18.78
C TYR A 203 -1.83 6.66 -19.04
N VAL A 204 -2.09 7.45 -18.01
CA VAL A 204 -2.39 8.88 -18.17
C VAL A 204 -1.19 9.60 -18.79
N LEU A 205 0.05 9.31 -18.34
CA LEU A 205 1.26 9.92 -18.90
C LEU A 205 1.52 9.47 -20.34
N VAL A 206 1.39 8.18 -20.65
CA VAL A 206 1.49 7.66 -22.03
C VAL A 206 0.40 8.28 -22.91
N GLY A 207 -0.84 8.32 -22.41
CA GLY A 207 -1.96 8.99 -23.10
C GLY A 207 -1.69 10.47 -23.37
N PHE A 208 -1.00 11.18 -22.46
CA PHE A 208 -0.61 12.58 -22.64
C PHE A 208 0.39 12.75 -23.79
N VAL A 209 1.37 11.85 -23.92
CA VAL A 209 2.33 11.83 -25.03
C VAL A 209 1.62 11.55 -26.36
N LEU A 210 0.79 10.53 -26.41
CA LEU A 210 0.01 10.18 -27.61
C LEU A 210 -0.90 11.32 -28.03
N TRP A 211 -1.58 11.94 -27.05
CA TRP A 211 -2.41 13.11 -27.29
C TRP A 211 -1.61 14.26 -27.89
N HIS A 212 -0.42 14.56 -27.36
CA HIS A 212 0.47 15.60 -27.91
C HIS A 212 0.82 15.34 -29.36
N TRP A 213 1.08 14.10 -29.75
CA TRP A 213 1.41 13.74 -31.14
C TRP A 213 0.21 13.89 -32.09
N LEU A 214 -1.00 13.53 -31.62
CA LEU A 214 -2.19 13.46 -32.47
C LEU A 214 -2.95 14.78 -32.53
N ASP A 215 -2.84 15.64 -31.52
CA ASP A 215 -3.63 16.85 -31.34
C ASP A 215 -3.10 18.04 -32.13
N GLY A 216 -3.44 18.14 -33.39
CA GLY A 216 -3.17 19.29 -34.27
C GLY A 216 -2.19 19.02 -35.42
N PRO A 217 -1.83 20.06 -36.20
CA PRO A 217 -0.97 19.93 -37.38
C PRO A 217 0.48 19.56 -37.00
N GLY A 218 1.22 19.03 -37.98
CA GLY A 218 2.64 18.77 -37.85
C GLY A 218 2.97 17.54 -36.98
N ARG A 219 2.17 16.48 -37.04
CA ARG A 219 2.32 15.26 -36.23
C ARG A 219 3.73 14.66 -36.28
N GLY A 220 4.32 14.52 -37.47
CA GLY A 220 5.68 13.99 -37.63
C GLY A 220 6.74 14.88 -36.99
N ALA A 221 6.64 16.20 -37.15
CA ALA A 221 7.59 17.12 -36.51
C ALA A 221 7.49 17.10 -34.99
N ARG A 222 6.29 16.98 -34.41
CA ARG A 222 6.10 16.83 -32.95
C ARG A 222 6.67 15.52 -32.43
N PHE A 223 6.45 14.42 -33.16
CA PHE A 223 7.02 13.13 -32.83
C PHE A 223 8.55 13.23 -32.77
N VAL A 224 9.20 13.71 -33.84
CA VAL A 224 10.66 13.86 -33.89
C VAL A 224 11.19 14.79 -32.81
N ALA A 225 10.54 15.94 -32.57
CA ALA A 225 10.95 16.90 -31.53
C ALA A 225 10.83 16.35 -30.11
N SER A 226 9.94 15.38 -29.90
CA SER A 226 9.72 14.74 -28.59
C SER A 226 10.71 13.60 -28.29
N LEU A 227 11.44 13.04 -29.28
CA LEU A 227 12.29 11.89 -29.10
C LEU A 227 13.38 12.14 -28.04
N LYS A 228 14.13 13.24 -28.19
CA LYS A 228 15.22 13.56 -27.26
C LYS A 228 14.74 13.71 -25.79
N PRO A 229 13.70 14.51 -25.48
CA PRO A 229 13.21 14.60 -24.10
C PRO A 229 12.59 13.29 -23.59
N LEU A 230 11.90 12.51 -24.43
CA LEU A 230 11.33 11.24 -24.02
C LEU A 230 12.40 10.19 -23.73
N ILE A 231 13.46 10.11 -24.57
CA ILE A 231 14.61 9.23 -24.31
C ILE A 231 15.26 9.60 -22.97
N ALA A 232 15.48 10.89 -22.69
CA ALA A 232 16.05 11.32 -21.42
C ALA A 232 15.16 10.89 -20.23
N GLY A 233 13.84 11.04 -20.36
CA GLY A 233 12.89 10.59 -19.33
C GLY A 233 12.89 9.08 -19.14
N VAL A 234 12.91 8.31 -20.22
CA VAL A 234 12.96 6.84 -20.19
C VAL A 234 14.26 6.35 -19.55
N VAL A 235 15.41 6.95 -19.88
CA VAL A 235 16.69 6.57 -19.27
C VAL A 235 16.68 6.81 -17.76
N VAL A 236 16.29 8.01 -17.31
CA VAL A 236 16.20 8.31 -15.86
C VAL A 236 15.20 7.37 -15.19
N GLY A 237 14.02 7.18 -15.81
CA GLY A 237 13.01 6.28 -15.29
C GLY A 237 13.52 4.86 -15.15
N ALA A 238 14.10 4.29 -16.20
CA ALA A 238 14.60 2.94 -16.20
C ALA A 238 15.72 2.72 -15.14
N CYS A 239 16.62 3.68 -14.97
CA CYS A 239 17.65 3.61 -13.93
C CYS A 239 17.07 3.49 -12.52
N ILE A 240 15.92 4.10 -12.26
CA ILE A 240 15.31 4.11 -10.93
C ILE A 240 14.41 2.88 -10.70
N ILE A 241 13.58 2.51 -11.71
CA ILE A 241 12.49 1.53 -11.48
C ILE A 241 12.85 0.10 -11.87
N THR A 242 13.90 -0.15 -12.67
CA THR A 242 14.17 -1.50 -13.21
C THR A 242 14.37 -2.51 -12.08
N VAL A 243 15.22 -2.21 -11.10
CA VAL A 243 15.49 -3.14 -9.99
C VAL A 243 14.26 -3.35 -9.10
N PRO A 244 13.60 -2.31 -8.55
CA PRO A 244 12.40 -2.48 -7.73
C PRO A 244 11.30 -3.28 -8.43
N VAL A 245 11.00 -2.95 -9.69
CA VAL A 245 9.93 -3.62 -10.44
C VAL A 245 10.28 -5.07 -10.75
N ALA A 246 11.51 -5.34 -11.21
CA ALA A 246 11.94 -6.70 -11.51
C ALA A 246 11.88 -7.61 -10.28
N LEU A 247 12.37 -7.16 -9.13
CA LEU A 247 12.32 -7.93 -7.88
C LEU A 247 10.89 -8.15 -7.40
N THR A 248 10.01 -7.14 -7.53
CA THR A 248 8.58 -7.29 -7.18
C THR A 248 7.87 -8.28 -8.09
N VAL A 249 8.16 -8.29 -9.39
CA VAL A 249 7.60 -9.28 -10.33
C VAL A 249 8.05 -10.69 -9.97
N LEU A 250 9.33 -10.90 -9.65
CA LEU A 250 9.84 -12.21 -9.20
C LEU A 250 9.18 -12.67 -7.90
N LEU A 251 9.01 -11.76 -6.93
CA LEU A 251 8.28 -12.05 -5.69
C LEU A 251 6.82 -12.41 -5.97
N ALA A 252 6.12 -11.65 -6.81
CA ALA A 252 4.73 -11.93 -7.15
C ALA A 252 4.55 -13.31 -7.79
N GLN A 253 5.47 -13.72 -8.66
CA GLN A 253 5.45 -15.05 -9.30
C GLN A 253 5.67 -16.22 -8.32
N SER A 254 6.36 -15.98 -7.20
CA SER A 254 6.57 -16.97 -6.13
C SER A 254 5.59 -16.82 -4.97
N SER A 255 4.62 -15.92 -5.10
CA SER A 255 3.64 -15.61 -4.06
C SER A 255 2.33 -16.39 -4.25
N ASN A 256 1.42 -16.17 -3.33
CA ASN A 256 0.03 -16.64 -3.36
C ASN A 256 -0.84 -16.01 -4.48
N ARG A 257 -0.27 -15.14 -5.31
CA ARG A 257 -1.00 -14.39 -6.36
C ARG A 257 -0.24 -14.39 -7.70
N PRO A 258 0.14 -15.56 -8.22
CA PRO A 258 0.87 -15.63 -9.49
C PRO A 258 -0.01 -15.17 -10.66
N ASP A 259 -1.31 -15.50 -10.63
CA ASP A 259 -2.29 -15.19 -11.65
C ASP A 259 -3.59 -14.65 -11.03
N ILE A 260 -4.15 -13.59 -11.64
CA ILE A 260 -5.42 -13.01 -11.22
C ILE A 260 -6.46 -13.27 -12.33
N THR A 261 -7.43 -14.14 -12.08
CA THR A 261 -8.52 -14.40 -13.02
C THR A 261 -9.38 -13.15 -13.20
N PHE A 262 -10.09 -13.04 -14.34
CA PHE A 262 -11.00 -11.92 -14.59
C PHE A 262 -12.06 -11.77 -13.48
N ALA A 263 -12.64 -12.88 -13.02
CA ALA A 263 -13.61 -12.86 -11.92
C ALA A 263 -13.03 -12.27 -10.63
N HIS A 264 -11.75 -12.52 -10.34
CA HIS A 264 -11.06 -11.96 -9.21
C HIS A 264 -10.63 -10.49 -9.47
N ALA A 265 -10.20 -10.17 -10.69
CA ALA A 265 -9.79 -8.81 -11.06
C ALA A 265 -10.93 -7.80 -10.94
N VAL A 266 -12.18 -8.18 -11.27
CA VAL A 266 -13.35 -7.28 -11.19
C VAL A 266 -13.93 -7.13 -9.79
N GLN A 267 -13.42 -7.87 -8.80
CA GLN A 267 -13.79 -7.64 -7.40
C GLN A 267 -13.37 -6.22 -6.99
N GLY A 268 -14.22 -5.52 -6.24
CA GLY A 268 -13.97 -4.12 -5.91
C GLY A 268 -14.13 -3.16 -7.09
N SER A 269 -14.99 -3.45 -8.06
CA SER A 269 -15.45 -2.49 -9.08
C SER A 269 -16.26 -1.36 -8.44
N LEU A 270 -16.08 -0.12 -8.91
CA LEU A 270 -16.86 1.02 -8.45
C LEU A 270 -18.33 0.85 -8.85
N HIS A 271 -19.21 0.75 -7.87
CA HIS A 271 -20.65 0.67 -8.15
C HIS A 271 -21.17 2.01 -8.66
N PRO A 272 -22.04 2.05 -9.71
CA PRO A 272 -22.57 3.31 -10.24
C PRO A 272 -23.27 4.20 -9.20
N ALA A 273 -23.94 3.61 -8.19
CA ALA A 273 -24.54 4.36 -7.10
C ALA A 273 -23.52 5.19 -6.30
N SER A 274 -22.26 4.79 -6.25
CA SER A 274 -21.20 5.56 -5.60
C SER A 274 -21.02 6.96 -6.19
N LEU A 275 -21.51 7.22 -7.42
CA LEU A 275 -21.50 8.56 -8.02
C LEU A 275 -22.33 9.58 -7.21
N LEU A 276 -23.30 9.13 -6.42
CA LEU A 276 -24.04 10.01 -5.50
C LEU A 276 -23.11 10.68 -4.48
N MET A 277 -22.03 10.01 -4.08
CA MET A 277 -21.03 10.55 -3.17
C MET A 277 -20.17 11.67 -3.79
N LEU A 278 -20.21 11.92 -5.10
CA LEU A 278 -19.60 13.13 -5.66
C LEU A 278 -20.24 14.42 -5.12
N ALA A 279 -21.52 14.38 -4.78
CA ALA A 279 -22.26 15.53 -4.28
C ALA A 279 -22.55 15.43 -2.76
N PHE A 280 -22.69 14.22 -2.23
CA PHE A 280 -23.13 13.96 -0.86
C PHE A 280 -22.17 12.96 -0.21
N ALA A 281 -21.20 13.44 0.55
CA ALA A 281 -20.10 12.64 1.12
C ALA A 281 -20.57 11.38 1.84
N ASP A 282 -21.50 11.55 2.79
CA ASP A 282 -21.94 10.49 3.70
C ASP A 282 -23.35 9.99 3.39
N VAL A 283 -23.82 10.09 2.15
CA VAL A 283 -25.16 9.65 1.76
C VAL A 283 -25.44 8.18 2.09
N PHE A 284 -24.41 7.36 2.08
CA PHE A 284 -24.47 5.95 2.44
C PHE A 284 -24.03 5.64 3.88
N GLY A 285 -24.03 6.64 4.76
CA GLY A 285 -23.45 6.54 6.09
C GLY A 285 -21.96 6.84 6.08
N ALA A 286 -21.35 6.78 7.23
CA ALA A 286 -19.92 6.96 7.42
C ALA A 286 -19.33 5.73 8.12
N SER A 287 -18.02 5.53 7.99
CA SER A 287 -17.28 4.55 8.79
C SER A 287 -17.08 5.14 10.20
N ASP A 288 -18.14 5.19 11.00
CA ASP A 288 -18.06 5.53 12.41
C ASP A 288 -19.06 4.71 13.24
N PHE A 289 -18.80 4.55 14.56
CA PHE A 289 -19.65 3.76 15.47
C PHE A 289 -21.09 4.24 15.59
N HIS A 290 -21.39 5.44 15.13
CA HIS A 290 -22.71 6.07 15.27
C HIS A 290 -23.51 6.10 13.96
N ARG A 291 -22.84 5.87 12.80
CA ARG A 291 -23.44 5.96 11.47
C ARG A 291 -23.02 4.77 10.63
N GLU A 292 -23.80 3.72 10.70
CA GLU A 292 -23.54 2.49 9.96
C GLU A 292 -23.48 2.75 8.46
N PHE A 293 -22.41 2.30 7.81
CA PHE A 293 -22.26 2.36 6.36
C PHE A 293 -23.13 1.29 5.70
N TRP A 294 -24.07 1.73 4.86
CA TRP A 294 -25.04 0.87 4.20
C TRP A 294 -24.94 0.86 2.67
N GLY A 295 -24.06 1.66 2.08
CA GLY A 295 -23.86 1.75 0.63
C GLY A 295 -22.99 0.63 0.06
N PRO A 296 -22.76 0.62 -1.29
CA PRO A 296 -21.80 -0.31 -1.87
C PRO A 296 -20.40 -0.03 -1.31
N PRO A 297 -19.67 -0.99 -0.80
CA PRO A 297 -19.82 -2.44 -0.77
C PRO A 297 -20.16 -3.04 0.61
N SER A 298 -21.15 -2.55 1.31
CA SER A 298 -21.55 -3.05 2.63
C SER A 298 -22.33 -4.36 2.59
N ILE A 299 -22.45 -5.03 3.76
CA ILE A 299 -23.30 -6.22 3.93
C ILE A 299 -24.78 -5.86 3.68
N PRO A 300 -25.37 -4.79 4.27
CA PRO A 300 -26.74 -4.40 3.96
C PRO A 300 -26.99 -4.18 2.47
N TRP A 301 -26.02 -3.64 1.74
CA TRP A 301 -26.14 -3.46 0.30
C TRP A 301 -26.15 -4.81 -0.45
N HIS A 302 -25.37 -5.80 -0.01
CA HIS A 302 -25.35 -7.15 -0.57
C HIS A 302 -26.69 -7.88 -0.37
N GLU A 303 -27.32 -7.72 0.78
CA GLU A 303 -28.61 -8.30 1.08
C GLU A 303 -29.75 -7.73 0.21
N LEU A 304 -29.65 -6.43 -0.13
CA LEU A 304 -30.68 -5.73 -0.90
C LEU A 304 -30.58 -5.95 -2.41
N ILE A 305 -29.38 -5.89 -2.97
CA ILE A 305 -29.15 -5.81 -4.42
C ILE A 305 -28.46 -7.07 -4.94
N GLY A 306 -28.13 -8.01 -4.04
CA GLY A 306 -27.35 -9.20 -4.34
C GLY A 306 -25.84 -8.94 -4.29
N GLN A 307 -25.05 -10.01 -4.37
CA GLN A 307 -23.60 -9.92 -4.23
C GLN A 307 -22.98 -9.02 -5.29
N THR A 308 -22.32 -7.97 -4.84
CA THR A 308 -21.60 -7.05 -5.72
C THR A 308 -20.22 -7.57 -6.11
N GLY A 309 -19.75 -8.67 -5.48
CA GLY A 309 -18.38 -9.19 -5.61
C GLY A 309 -17.34 -8.23 -5.05
N LEU A 310 -17.75 -7.36 -4.15
CA LEU A 310 -16.91 -6.37 -3.49
C LEU A 310 -16.43 -6.89 -2.13
N TYR A 311 -15.29 -6.41 -1.70
CA TYR A 311 -14.90 -6.49 -0.30
C TYR A 311 -15.79 -5.58 0.54
N ASP A 312 -16.01 -5.92 1.80
CA ASP A 312 -16.64 -5.06 2.81
C ASP A 312 -15.70 -3.88 3.21
N SER A 313 -15.09 -3.26 2.20
CA SER A 313 -14.20 -2.10 2.37
C SER A 313 -15.04 -0.85 2.14
N GLN A 314 -15.53 -0.28 3.21
CA GLN A 314 -16.39 0.91 3.23
C GLN A 314 -15.81 2.09 2.45
N ASN A 315 -14.49 2.22 2.41
CA ASN A 315 -13.79 3.31 1.74
C ASN A 315 -13.57 3.11 0.22
N THR A 316 -13.87 1.94 -0.34
CA THR A 316 -13.61 1.64 -1.76
C THR A 316 -14.45 2.49 -2.73
N GLY A 317 -15.62 2.93 -2.31
CA GLY A 317 -16.53 3.77 -3.12
C GLY A 317 -16.51 5.25 -2.76
N GLN A 318 -15.71 5.68 -1.81
CA GLN A 318 -15.64 7.06 -1.34
C GLN A 318 -14.92 7.95 -2.36
N ILE A 319 -15.69 8.81 -3.05
CA ILE A 319 -15.18 9.68 -4.12
C ILE A 319 -15.54 11.15 -3.93
N TYR A 320 -15.94 11.55 -2.72
CA TYR A 320 -16.28 12.94 -2.43
C TYR A 320 -15.08 13.86 -2.54
N THR A 321 -15.02 14.62 -3.62
CA THR A 321 -13.90 15.50 -3.96
C THR A 321 -14.18 16.97 -3.58
N GLY A 322 -15.26 17.21 -2.82
CA GLY A 322 -15.70 18.51 -2.33
C GLY A 322 -16.88 19.11 -3.11
N ALA A 323 -17.72 19.87 -2.41
CA ALA A 323 -18.91 20.45 -3.02
C ALA A 323 -18.60 21.53 -4.09
N LEU A 324 -17.45 22.21 -4.02
CA LEU A 324 -16.98 23.07 -5.11
C LEU A 324 -16.77 22.30 -6.41
N VAL A 325 -16.19 21.11 -6.34
CA VAL A 325 -16.01 20.22 -7.48
C VAL A 325 -17.36 19.77 -8.01
N ALA A 326 -18.26 19.33 -7.14
CA ALA A 326 -19.60 18.90 -7.51
C ALA A 326 -20.38 20.02 -8.23
N VAL A 327 -20.45 21.23 -7.65
CA VAL A 327 -21.10 22.39 -8.27
C VAL A 327 -20.47 22.71 -9.62
N SER A 328 -19.15 22.72 -9.71
CA SER A 328 -18.45 23.04 -10.95
C SER A 328 -18.77 22.03 -12.05
N LEU A 329 -18.80 20.74 -11.72
CA LEU A 329 -19.13 19.68 -12.67
C LEU A 329 -20.62 19.72 -13.07
N LEU A 330 -21.55 19.89 -12.14
CA LEU A 330 -22.99 19.87 -12.42
C LEU A 330 -23.46 21.09 -13.21
N ALA A 331 -22.92 22.28 -12.92
CA ALA A 331 -23.40 23.52 -13.53
C ALA A 331 -22.57 23.95 -14.76
N PHE A 332 -21.24 23.83 -14.70
CA PHE A 332 -20.38 24.48 -15.69
C PHE A 332 -20.04 23.59 -16.88
N THR A 333 -20.07 22.25 -16.71
CA THR A 333 -19.86 21.30 -17.83
C THR A 333 -20.94 21.39 -18.90
N LEU A 334 -22.13 21.89 -18.55
CA LEU A 334 -23.24 22.12 -19.43
C LEU A 334 -22.97 23.26 -20.47
N THR A 335 -21.91 24.04 -20.25
CA THR A 335 -21.47 25.05 -21.23
C THR A 335 -20.89 24.39 -22.47
N ARG A 336 -21.53 24.60 -23.63
CA ARG A 336 -21.12 23.96 -24.86
C ARG A 336 -19.63 24.19 -25.18
N GLY A 337 -18.90 23.11 -25.37
CA GLY A 337 -17.49 23.10 -25.77
C GLY A 337 -16.49 23.43 -24.65
N VAL A 338 -16.92 23.73 -23.42
CA VAL A 338 -15.98 24.05 -22.32
C VAL A 338 -15.03 22.92 -22.02
N LEU A 339 -15.52 21.68 -21.97
CA LEU A 339 -14.71 20.47 -21.71
C LEU A 339 -13.88 20.05 -22.94
N TRP A 340 -14.23 20.52 -24.15
CA TRP A 340 -13.50 20.30 -25.40
C TRP A 340 -12.48 21.40 -25.71
N ALA A 341 -12.36 22.41 -24.84
CA ALA A 341 -11.32 23.43 -25.01
C ALA A 341 -9.94 22.76 -25.02
N ARG A 342 -9.05 23.20 -25.91
CA ARG A 342 -7.73 22.59 -26.13
C ARG A 342 -6.91 22.41 -24.86
N GLU A 343 -7.12 23.30 -23.90
CA GLU A 343 -6.39 23.36 -22.63
C GLU A 343 -6.77 22.24 -21.66
N VAL A 344 -8.03 21.72 -21.74
CA VAL A 344 -8.58 20.80 -20.74
C VAL A 344 -9.06 19.46 -21.32
N ARG A 345 -9.29 19.36 -22.64
CA ARG A 345 -9.89 18.16 -23.26
C ARG A 345 -9.15 16.87 -23.02
N PHE A 346 -7.81 16.91 -22.89
CA PHE A 346 -7.05 15.74 -22.49
C PHE A 346 -7.48 15.25 -21.09
N PHE A 347 -7.53 16.14 -20.10
CA PHE A 347 -7.95 15.80 -18.73
C PHE A 347 -9.39 15.30 -18.69
N THR A 348 -10.26 15.86 -19.53
CA THR A 348 -11.66 15.41 -19.67
C THR A 348 -11.73 13.97 -20.17
N VAL A 349 -10.99 13.65 -21.23
CA VAL A 349 -10.96 12.28 -21.80
C VAL A 349 -10.29 11.32 -20.81
N ALA A 350 -9.18 11.72 -20.17
CA ALA A 350 -8.51 10.92 -19.17
C ALA A 350 -9.44 10.60 -17.98
N ALA A 351 -10.18 11.59 -17.47
CA ALA A 351 -11.15 11.37 -16.38
C ALA A 351 -12.28 10.40 -16.81
N ALA A 352 -12.83 10.56 -18.03
CA ALA A 352 -13.85 9.66 -18.54
C ALA A 352 -13.34 8.22 -18.70
N MET A 353 -12.13 8.02 -19.25
CA MET A 353 -11.53 6.70 -19.39
C MET A 353 -11.20 6.06 -18.03
N THR A 354 -10.71 6.85 -17.08
CA THR A 354 -10.44 6.38 -15.72
C THR A 354 -11.72 5.98 -14.98
N LEU A 355 -12.82 6.73 -15.19
CA LEU A 355 -14.14 6.36 -14.66
C LEU A 355 -14.65 5.04 -15.26
N LEU A 356 -14.53 4.88 -16.57
CA LEU A 356 -14.90 3.63 -17.25
C LEU A 356 -14.07 2.44 -16.78
N TYR A 357 -12.79 2.66 -16.52
CA TYR A 357 -11.92 1.66 -15.88
C TYR A 357 -12.42 1.30 -14.47
N ALA A 358 -12.69 2.33 -13.64
CA ALA A 358 -13.13 2.15 -12.25
C ALA A 358 -14.45 1.38 -12.14
N PHE A 359 -15.38 1.55 -13.08
CA PHE A 359 -16.64 0.81 -13.12
C PHE A 359 -16.45 -0.71 -13.28
N GLY A 360 -15.31 -1.18 -13.73
CA GLY A 360 -14.99 -2.61 -13.77
C GLY A 360 -16.08 -3.45 -14.42
N LYS A 361 -16.67 -4.38 -13.68
CA LYS A 361 -17.72 -5.30 -14.16
C LYS A 361 -19.01 -4.61 -14.62
N TYR A 362 -19.25 -3.36 -14.25
CA TYR A 362 -20.47 -2.63 -14.62
C TYR A 362 -20.41 -2.07 -16.05
N THR A 363 -19.27 -2.16 -16.73
CA THR A 363 -19.12 -1.80 -18.14
C THR A 363 -18.26 -2.83 -18.88
N PRO A 364 -18.44 -3.03 -20.19
CA PRO A 364 -17.61 -3.95 -20.97
C PRO A 364 -16.17 -3.41 -21.15
N VAL A 365 -15.91 -2.14 -20.87
CA VAL A 365 -14.62 -1.49 -21.12
C VAL A 365 -13.50 -2.14 -20.33
N PHE A 366 -13.71 -2.44 -19.06
CA PHE A 366 -12.68 -3.08 -18.24
C PHE A 366 -12.30 -4.47 -18.78
N GLY A 367 -13.27 -5.24 -19.29
CA GLY A 367 -13.00 -6.54 -19.91
C GLY A 367 -12.07 -6.43 -21.13
N LEU A 368 -12.25 -5.39 -21.97
CA LEU A 368 -11.34 -5.11 -23.07
C LEU A 368 -9.94 -4.70 -22.57
N LEU A 369 -9.88 -3.85 -21.56
CA LEU A 369 -8.60 -3.41 -20.98
C LEU A 369 -7.84 -4.57 -20.31
N TYR A 370 -8.56 -5.44 -19.59
CA TYR A 370 -7.98 -6.64 -18.96
C TYR A 370 -7.37 -7.61 -19.99
N GLY A 371 -8.06 -7.79 -21.13
CA GLY A 371 -7.59 -8.71 -22.17
C GLY A 371 -6.46 -8.17 -23.04
N TYR A 372 -6.39 -6.85 -23.26
CA TYR A 372 -5.48 -6.28 -24.26
C TYR A 372 -4.45 -5.29 -23.70
N LEU A 373 -4.68 -4.71 -22.52
CA LEU A 373 -3.79 -3.68 -21.98
C LEU A 373 -2.77 -4.28 -21.01
N PRO A 374 -1.45 -4.17 -21.28
CA PRO A 374 -0.42 -4.79 -20.45
C PRO A 374 -0.52 -4.39 -18.97
N GLY A 375 -0.44 -5.34 -18.07
CA GLY A 375 -0.40 -5.09 -16.64
C GLY A 375 -1.77 -4.94 -15.95
N VAL A 376 -2.88 -4.75 -16.68
CA VAL A 376 -4.22 -4.66 -16.06
C VAL A 376 -4.60 -5.98 -15.39
N SER A 377 -4.21 -7.11 -15.98
CA SER A 377 -4.45 -8.45 -15.42
C SER A 377 -3.63 -8.78 -14.16
N LEU A 378 -2.67 -7.94 -13.78
CA LEU A 378 -1.87 -8.13 -12.57
C LEU A 378 -2.54 -7.59 -11.31
N TYR A 379 -3.65 -6.87 -11.45
CA TYR A 379 -4.29 -6.16 -10.35
C TYR A 379 -5.77 -6.50 -10.22
N ARG A 380 -6.27 -6.38 -9.01
CA ARG A 380 -7.69 -6.45 -8.67
C ARG A 380 -8.18 -5.08 -8.20
N ARG A 381 -9.49 -4.90 -8.01
CA ARG A 381 -10.13 -3.68 -7.54
C ARG A 381 -10.04 -2.50 -8.52
N PRO A 382 -10.79 -2.53 -9.66
CA PRO A 382 -10.83 -1.43 -10.61
C PRO A 382 -11.15 -0.07 -9.98
N ALA A 383 -11.89 -0.05 -8.86
CA ALA A 383 -12.19 1.17 -8.11
C ALA A 383 -10.95 1.89 -7.55
N ASP A 384 -9.77 1.24 -7.49
CA ASP A 384 -8.53 1.94 -7.10
C ASP A 384 -8.17 3.06 -8.10
N ALA A 385 -8.66 3.00 -9.34
CA ALA A 385 -8.53 4.08 -10.31
C ALA A 385 -9.20 5.40 -9.86
N THR A 386 -10.09 5.36 -8.86
CA THR A 386 -10.72 6.57 -8.31
C THR A 386 -9.74 7.55 -7.70
N PHE A 387 -8.56 7.12 -7.24
CA PHE A 387 -7.49 8.04 -6.86
C PHE A 387 -7.13 8.99 -8.01
N VAL A 388 -6.83 8.44 -9.18
CA VAL A 388 -6.50 9.22 -10.37
C VAL A 388 -7.71 9.98 -10.89
N LEU A 389 -8.91 9.37 -10.87
CA LEU A 389 -10.16 10.02 -11.27
C LEU A 389 -10.41 11.28 -10.45
N CYS A 390 -10.38 11.20 -9.11
CA CYS A 390 -10.63 12.35 -8.22
C CYS A 390 -9.59 13.46 -8.45
N GLY A 391 -8.31 13.09 -8.65
CA GLY A 391 -7.27 14.04 -9.00
C GLY A 391 -7.52 14.76 -10.35
N LEU A 392 -7.96 14.03 -11.37
CA LEU A 392 -8.33 14.60 -12.66
C LEU A 392 -9.59 15.47 -12.56
N LEU A 393 -10.59 15.06 -11.76
CA LEU A 393 -11.79 15.88 -11.52
C LEU A 393 -11.46 17.18 -10.80
N ALA A 394 -10.51 17.18 -9.86
CA ALA A 394 -10.02 18.38 -9.20
C ALA A 394 -9.37 19.35 -10.22
N ILE A 395 -8.56 18.83 -11.15
CA ILE A 395 -7.94 19.64 -12.22
C ILE A 395 -9.00 20.20 -13.18
N VAL A 396 -9.93 19.37 -13.65
CA VAL A 396 -11.00 19.79 -14.56
C VAL A 396 -11.90 20.84 -13.90
N SER A 397 -12.30 20.60 -12.65
CA SER A 397 -13.10 21.54 -11.86
C SER A 397 -12.37 22.86 -11.64
N GLY A 398 -11.09 22.81 -11.28
CA GLY A 398 -10.26 24.01 -11.18
C GLY A 398 -10.19 24.80 -12.50
N TYR A 399 -10.11 24.12 -13.66
CA TYR A 399 -10.20 24.80 -14.95
C TYR A 399 -11.57 25.49 -15.15
N LEU A 400 -12.67 24.84 -14.77
CA LEU A 400 -14.00 25.44 -14.86
C LEU A 400 -14.13 26.66 -13.94
N ILE A 401 -13.57 26.59 -12.73
CA ILE A 401 -13.48 27.72 -11.79
C ILE A 401 -12.62 28.84 -12.40
N HIS A 402 -11.47 28.53 -12.99
CA HIS A 402 -10.66 29.52 -13.72
C HIS A 402 -11.49 30.27 -14.78
N ARG A 403 -12.25 29.56 -15.61
CA ARG A 403 -13.11 30.14 -16.64
C ARG A 403 -14.22 31.03 -16.05
N LEU A 404 -14.75 30.62 -14.87
CA LEU A 404 -15.73 31.43 -14.15
C LEU A 404 -15.12 32.75 -13.63
N LEU A 405 -13.95 32.66 -12.97
CA LEU A 405 -13.29 33.83 -12.35
C LEU A 405 -12.77 34.83 -13.39
N THR A 406 -12.36 34.35 -14.57
CA THR A 406 -11.95 35.21 -15.71
C THR A 406 -13.08 35.73 -16.53
N GLY A 407 -14.33 35.46 -16.18
CA GLY A 407 -15.52 35.92 -16.91
C GLY A 407 -15.71 35.28 -18.29
N THR A 408 -14.94 34.25 -18.63
CA THR A 408 -14.98 33.58 -19.93
C THR A 408 -15.96 32.40 -19.99
N LEU A 409 -16.72 32.16 -18.93
CA LEU A 409 -17.75 31.14 -18.84
C LEU A 409 -19.14 31.79 -18.92
N PRO A 410 -19.90 31.64 -20.03
CA PRO A 410 -21.25 32.14 -20.13
C PRO A 410 -22.20 31.26 -19.28
N LEU A 411 -22.71 31.82 -18.19
CA LEU A 411 -23.73 31.15 -17.39
C LEU A 411 -25.13 31.52 -17.90
N ARG A 412 -25.92 30.51 -18.28
CA ARG A 412 -27.30 30.65 -18.74
C ARG A 412 -28.26 30.13 -17.69
N ARG A 413 -29.42 30.75 -17.53
CA ARG A 413 -30.44 30.35 -16.53
C ARG A 413 -30.83 28.86 -16.62
N TRP A 414 -30.95 28.33 -17.85
CA TRP A 414 -31.28 26.92 -18.04
C TRP A 414 -30.23 25.97 -17.44
N GLN A 415 -28.94 26.33 -17.44
CA GLN A 415 -27.87 25.52 -16.84
C GLN A 415 -28.06 25.41 -15.30
N THR A 416 -28.42 26.51 -14.66
CA THR A 416 -28.77 26.52 -13.23
C THR A 416 -29.99 25.63 -12.98
N VAL A 417 -31.03 25.73 -13.82
CA VAL A 417 -32.21 24.86 -13.70
C VAL A 417 -31.83 23.39 -13.83
N VAL A 418 -31.06 23.02 -14.84
CA VAL A 418 -30.63 21.62 -15.04
C VAL A 418 -29.74 21.14 -13.88
N ALA A 419 -28.83 21.97 -13.37
CA ALA A 419 -28.01 21.62 -12.23
C ALA A 419 -28.85 21.38 -10.96
N VAL A 420 -29.83 22.24 -10.70
CA VAL A 420 -30.77 22.07 -9.58
C VAL A 420 -31.61 20.80 -9.75
N LEU A 421 -32.10 20.52 -10.95
CA LEU A 421 -32.86 19.30 -11.23
C LEU A 421 -31.97 18.06 -11.08
N ALA A 422 -30.70 18.12 -11.46
CA ALA A 422 -29.74 17.02 -11.26
C ALA A 422 -29.51 16.75 -9.78
N VAL A 423 -29.29 17.80 -8.96
CA VAL A 423 -29.19 17.67 -7.50
C VAL A 423 -30.47 17.09 -6.91
N ALA A 424 -31.64 17.59 -7.31
CA ALA A 424 -32.95 17.08 -6.85
C ALA A 424 -33.14 15.59 -7.23
N ALA A 425 -32.72 15.20 -8.42
CA ALA A 425 -32.75 13.80 -8.86
C ALA A 425 -31.80 12.94 -8.02
N MET A 426 -30.58 13.41 -7.73
CA MET A 426 -29.63 12.69 -6.86
C MET A 426 -30.20 12.52 -5.44
N VAL A 427 -30.83 13.56 -4.88
CA VAL A 427 -31.51 13.48 -3.57
C VAL A 427 -32.65 12.47 -3.63
N ALA A 428 -33.50 12.52 -4.65
CA ALA A 428 -34.62 11.61 -4.80
C ALA A 428 -34.15 10.15 -4.94
N ILE A 429 -33.11 9.89 -5.74
CA ILE A 429 -32.52 8.55 -5.88
C ILE A 429 -31.96 8.09 -4.53
N SER A 430 -31.23 8.95 -3.81
CA SER A 430 -30.67 8.63 -2.50
C SER A 430 -31.77 8.27 -1.49
N ILE A 431 -32.86 9.03 -1.46
CA ILE A 431 -34.03 8.75 -0.56
C ILE A 431 -34.68 7.42 -0.94
N VAL A 432 -34.86 7.14 -2.23
CA VAL A 432 -35.45 5.87 -2.68
C VAL A 432 -34.57 4.69 -2.27
N LEU A 433 -33.26 4.79 -2.50
CA LEU A 433 -32.30 3.74 -2.10
C LEU A 433 -32.27 3.57 -0.58
N ALA A 434 -32.21 4.66 0.17
CA ALA A 434 -32.21 4.62 1.64
C ALA A 434 -33.50 4.05 2.22
N ARG A 435 -34.65 4.41 1.64
CA ARG A 435 -35.94 3.84 2.04
C ARG A 435 -36.01 2.34 1.75
N TRP A 436 -35.51 1.93 0.60
CA TRP A 436 -35.47 0.53 0.22
C TRP A 436 -34.53 -0.28 1.13
N ALA A 437 -33.39 0.32 1.53
CA ALA A 437 -32.44 -0.28 2.46
C ALA A 437 -32.89 -0.24 3.94
N GLY A 438 -34.01 0.43 4.26
CA GLY A 438 -34.39 0.65 5.66
C GLY A 438 -33.51 1.66 6.41
N MET A 439 -32.65 2.42 5.69
CA MET A 439 -31.64 3.33 6.23
C MET A 439 -31.99 4.82 6.03
N LEU A 440 -33.28 5.14 5.97
CA LEU A 440 -33.73 6.50 5.67
C LEU A 440 -33.26 7.51 6.73
N GLU A 441 -33.30 7.15 8.02
CA GLU A 441 -32.86 8.01 9.11
C GLU A 441 -31.36 8.35 8.99
N SER A 442 -30.54 7.39 8.61
CA SER A 442 -29.10 7.59 8.40
C SER A 442 -28.77 8.47 7.18
N ALA A 443 -29.65 8.49 6.16
CA ALA A 443 -29.40 9.23 4.92
C ALA A 443 -29.91 10.69 4.97
N VAL A 444 -30.96 10.99 5.71
CA VAL A 444 -31.62 12.32 5.69
C VAL A 444 -30.68 13.44 6.12
N LEU A 445 -29.97 13.28 7.22
CA LEU A 445 -29.08 14.31 7.75
C LEU A 445 -27.88 14.57 6.80
N PRO A 446 -27.14 13.55 6.29
CA PRO A 446 -26.14 13.75 5.23
C PRO A 446 -26.66 14.46 3.99
N LEU A 447 -27.87 14.19 3.53
CA LEU A 447 -28.46 14.89 2.39
C LEU A 447 -28.75 16.36 2.72
N LEU A 448 -29.23 16.68 3.93
CA LEU A 448 -29.49 18.05 4.34
C LEU A 448 -28.20 18.89 4.40
N TRP A 449 -27.17 18.42 5.11
CA TRP A 449 -25.92 19.20 5.15
C TRP A 449 -25.18 19.20 3.82
N GLY A 450 -25.25 18.12 3.02
CA GLY A 450 -24.70 18.09 1.67
C GLY A 450 -25.35 19.15 0.77
N CYS A 451 -26.68 19.31 0.81
CA CYS A 451 -27.37 20.41 0.16
C CYS A 451 -26.90 21.80 0.68
N GLY A 452 -26.67 21.89 2.00
CA GLY A 452 -26.12 23.09 2.63
C GLY A 452 -24.74 23.44 2.07
N PHE A 453 -23.83 22.47 2.03
CA PHE A 453 -22.49 22.66 1.45
C PHE A 453 -22.54 23.05 -0.02
N LEU A 454 -23.41 22.43 -0.83
CA LEU A 454 -23.59 22.82 -2.23
C LEU A 454 -24.07 24.28 -2.38
N LEU A 455 -25.01 24.72 -1.54
CA LEU A 455 -25.50 26.11 -1.53
C LEU A 455 -24.39 27.10 -1.13
N VAL A 456 -23.64 26.81 -0.06
CA VAL A 456 -22.52 27.65 0.40
C VAL A 456 -21.40 27.66 -0.64
N ALA A 457 -21.15 26.55 -1.35
CA ALA A 457 -20.20 26.49 -2.48
C ALA A 457 -20.57 27.47 -3.59
N VAL A 458 -21.86 27.55 -3.97
CA VAL A 458 -22.35 28.53 -4.93
C VAL A 458 -22.09 29.95 -4.43
N GLY A 459 -22.38 30.23 -3.15
CA GLY A 459 -22.09 31.53 -2.52
C GLY A 459 -20.60 31.89 -2.55
N ALA A 460 -19.73 30.94 -2.21
CA ALA A 460 -18.28 31.11 -2.24
C ALA A 460 -17.77 31.38 -3.67
N LEU A 461 -18.28 30.67 -4.69
CA LEU A 461 -17.95 30.91 -6.10
C LEU A 461 -18.40 32.28 -6.58
N VAL A 462 -19.60 32.72 -6.20
CA VAL A 462 -20.12 34.06 -6.53
C VAL A 462 -19.27 35.15 -5.88
N LEU A 463 -18.93 35.00 -4.60
CA LEU A 463 -18.08 35.94 -3.88
C LEU A 463 -16.68 36.00 -4.48
N ALA A 464 -16.04 34.82 -4.70
CA ALA A 464 -14.74 34.73 -5.33
C ALA A 464 -14.70 35.38 -6.72
N ARG A 465 -15.76 35.19 -7.54
CA ARG A 465 -15.91 35.84 -8.84
C ARG A 465 -15.99 37.36 -8.74
N ARG A 466 -16.63 37.89 -7.71
CA ARG A 466 -16.70 39.36 -7.48
C ARG A 466 -15.35 39.93 -7.04
N LEU A 467 -14.59 39.20 -6.26
CA LEU A 467 -13.29 39.61 -5.73
C LEU A 467 -12.14 39.40 -6.71
N ALA A 468 -12.23 38.41 -7.59
CA ALA A 468 -11.15 38.02 -8.51
C ALA A 468 -10.58 39.16 -9.36
N PRO A 469 -11.40 40.13 -9.91
CA PRO A 469 -10.87 41.26 -10.66
C PRO A 469 -10.05 42.26 -9.82
N GLN A 470 -10.28 42.29 -8.51
CA GLN A 470 -9.63 43.23 -7.58
C GLN A 470 -8.42 42.56 -6.91
N SER A 471 -8.55 41.29 -6.51
CA SER A 471 -7.51 40.53 -5.80
C SER A 471 -7.67 39.04 -6.01
N ALA A 472 -6.74 38.43 -6.73
CA ALA A 472 -6.65 37.00 -6.88
C ALA A 472 -6.44 36.28 -5.53
N ALA A 473 -5.70 36.92 -4.60
CA ALA A 473 -5.45 36.37 -3.26
C ALA A 473 -6.72 36.39 -2.40
N ALA A 474 -7.54 37.44 -2.46
CA ALA A 474 -8.82 37.48 -1.73
C ALA A 474 -9.80 36.40 -2.27
N ALA A 475 -9.87 36.22 -3.58
CA ALA A 475 -10.66 35.15 -4.18
C ALA A 475 -10.14 33.76 -3.78
N ALA A 476 -8.82 33.58 -3.71
CA ALA A 476 -8.19 32.34 -3.26
C ALA A 476 -8.50 32.05 -1.78
N PHE A 477 -8.45 33.07 -0.93
CA PHE A 477 -8.74 32.96 0.50
C PHE A 477 -10.19 32.52 0.75
N VAL A 478 -11.15 33.13 0.05
CA VAL A 478 -12.58 32.73 0.16
C VAL A 478 -12.77 31.26 -0.23
N LEU A 479 -12.21 30.84 -1.37
CA LEU A 479 -12.33 29.43 -1.81
C LEU A 479 -11.60 28.47 -0.86
N ALA A 480 -10.45 28.88 -0.31
CA ALA A 480 -9.67 28.07 0.62
C ALA A 480 -10.38 27.87 1.96
N ILE A 481 -10.97 28.94 2.55
CA ILE A 481 -11.76 28.81 3.78
C ILE A 481 -12.94 27.87 3.54
N TYR A 482 -13.63 28.04 2.42
CA TYR A 482 -14.74 27.16 2.08
C TYR A 482 -14.27 25.69 1.96
N CYS A 483 -13.22 25.42 1.18
CA CYS A 483 -12.68 24.06 1.05
C CYS A 483 -12.22 23.49 2.39
N ALA A 484 -11.56 24.30 3.24
CA ALA A 484 -11.15 23.87 4.57
C ALA A 484 -12.33 23.48 5.45
N ALA A 485 -13.41 24.27 5.45
CA ALA A 485 -14.63 23.96 6.19
C ALA A 485 -15.34 22.71 5.65
N ASP A 486 -15.43 22.59 4.32
CA ASP A 486 -16.02 21.44 3.64
C ASP A 486 -15.26 20.14 3.99
N PHE A 487 -13.94 20.11 3.81
CA PHE A 487 -13.14 18.92 4.07
C PHE A 487 -12.98 18.62 5.56
N ALA A 488 -12.87 19.63 6.43
CA ALA A 488 -12.85 19.42 7.87
C ALA A 488 -14.16 18.79 8.41
N TRP A 489 -15.26 19.00 7.72
CA TRP A 489 -16.56 18.40 8.07
C TRP A 489 -16.76 17.04 7.40
N ASN A 490 -16.68 16.98 6.08
CA ASN A 490 -17.07 15.82 5.29
C ASN A 490 -15.95 14.74 5.18
N ASN A 491 -14.68 15.11 5.39
CA ASN A 491 -13.54 14.20 5.42
C ASN A 491 -12.84 14.23 6.79
N ALA A 492 -13.59 14.53 7.86
CA ALA A 492 -13.13 14.45 9.24
C ALA A 492 -12.61 13.04 9.58
N PRO A 493 -11.75 12.91 10.60
CA PRO A 493 -11.33 11.59 11.08
C PRO A 493 -12.53 10.70 11.37
N ASN A 494 -12.45 9.46 10.88
CA ASN A 494 -13.42 8.39 11.10
C ASN A 494 -12.69 7.07 11.26
N GLU A 495 -13.40 5.95 11.48
CA GLU A 495 -12.76 4.64 11.67
C GLU A 495 -11.78 4.22 10.55
N SER A 496 -12.00 4.70 9.31
CA SER A 496 -11.10 4.39 8.18
C SER A 496 -9.91 5.32 8.07
N THR A 497 -9.95 6.50 8.69
CA THR A 497 -8.97 7.57 8.44
C THR A 497 -8.29 8.13 9.69
N GLY A 498 -8.86 7.92 10.88
CA GLY A 498 -8.27 8.44 12.11
C GLY A 498 -8.89 7.83 13.37
N LEU A 499 -8.10 7.07 14.12
CA LEU A 499 -8.47 6.53 15.41
C LEU A 499 -7.61 7.16 16.52
N PRO A 500 -8.11 7.19 17.78
CA PRO A 500 -7.36 7.77 18.89
C PRO A 500 -5.94 7.21 19.01
N SER A 501 -4.93 8.07 19.11
CA SER A 501 -3.52 7.67 19.19
C SER A 501 -3.20 6.79 20.40
N SER A 502 -4.02 6.89 21.46
CA SER A 502 -3.90 6.04 22.66
C SER A 502 -4.10 4.55 22.38
N MET A 503 -4.78 4.18 21.28
CA MET A 503 -4.99 2.79 20.89
C MET A 503 -3.71 2.13 20.36
N TYR A 504 -2.75 2.91 19.92
CA TYR A 504 -1.53 2.45 19.23
C TYR A 504 -0.26 2.56 20.06
N GLY A 505 -0.38 2.61 21.40
CA GLY A 505 0.75 2.69 22.33
C GLY A 505 1.79 1.58 22.12
N ALA A 506 1.34 0.36 21.80
CA ALA A 506 2.21 -0.77 21.51
C ALA A 506 3.14 -0.58 20.28
N LEU A 507 2.78 0.32 19.34
CA LEU A 507 3.59 0.59 18.14
C LEU A 507 4.76 1.55 18.40
N ARG A 508 4.83 2.16 19.56
CA ARG A 508 5.96 3.03 19.92
C ARG A 508 7.18 2.17 20.26
N SER A 509 8.33 2.52 19.74
CA SER A 509 9.59 1.78 20.01
C SER A 509 10.00 1.77 21.49
N ASP A 510 9.55 2.77 22.26
CA ASP A 510 9.79 2.95 23.70
C ASP A 510 8.60 2.49 24.57
N THR A 511 7.70 1.69 24.03
CA THR A 511 6.49 1.23 24.72
C THR A 511 6.80 0.44 26.00
N ASP A 512 5.97 0.68 27.02
CA ASP A 512 5.87 -0.09 28.26
C ASP A 512 4.73 -1.11 28.26
N ASP A 513 4.23 -1.45 27.08
CA ASP A 513 3.17 -2.44 26.91
C ASP A 513 3.52 -3.76 27.61
N GLU A 514 2.62 -4.20 28.50
CA GLU A 514 2.85 -5.35 29.39
C GLU A 514 3.17 -6.64 28.60
N THR A 515 2.49 -6.87 27.48
CA THR A 515 2.68 -8.09 26.68
C THR A 515 4.05 -8.08 26.00
N LEU A 516 4.46 -6.97 25.42
CA LEU A 516 5.75 -6.83 24.77
C LEU A 516 6.91 -6.86 25.77
N VAL A 517 6.75 -6.23 26.95
CA VAL A 517 7.73 -6.28 28.03
C VAL A 517 7.90 -7.71 28.53
N LEU A 518 6.80 -8.44 28.75
CA LEU A 518 6.84 -9.85 29.19
C LEU A 518 7.52 -10.73 28.13
N LEU A 519 7.14 -10.64 26.87
CA LEU A 519 7.75 -11.43 25.78
C LEU A 519 9.26 -11.17 25.66
N ARG A 520 9.70 -9.91 25.70
CA ARG A 520 11.13 -9.56 25.69
C ARG A 520 11.89 -10.15 26.87
N ALA A 521 11.30 -10.08 28.06
CA ALA A 521 11.92 -10.66 29.28
C ALA A 521 12.05 -12.18 29.13
N LYS A 522 11.04 -12.87 28.65
CA LYS A 522 11.03 -14.31 28.44
C LYS A 522 12.03 -14.75 27.36
N LEU A 523 12.07 -14.07 26.22
CA LEU A 523 13.05 -14.33 25.16
C LEU A 523 14.49 -14.13 25.64
N LYS A 524 14.73 -13.07 26.42
CA LYS A 524 16.06 -12.86 27.03
C LYS A 524 16.46 -13.98 28.00
N ALA A 525 15.50 -14.50 28.76
CA ALA A 525 15.74 -15.58 29.70
C ALA A 525 15.99 -16.95 29.02
N SER A 526 15.41 -17.17 27.81
CA SER A 526 15.59 -18.41 27.03
C SER A 526 16.78 -18.36 26.07
N ALA A 527 17.54 -17.25 26.02
CA ALA A 527 18.65 -17.08 25.09
C ALA A 527 19.75 -18.16 25.28
N ALA A 528 20.17 -18.75 24.15
CA ALA A 528 21.26 -19.74 24.10
C ALA A 528 22.04 -19.57 22.78
N PRO A 529 23.27 -20.11 22.69
CA PRO A 529 24.14 -19.88 21.52
C PRO A 529 23.59 -20.37 20.17
N ASP A 530 22.72 -21.36 20.18
CA ASP A 530 22.04 -21.96 19.02
C ASP A 530 20.60 -21.45 18.83
N ARG A 531 20.14 -20.56 19.74
CA ARG A 531 18.75 -20.11 19.80
C ARG A 531 18.60 -18.65 19.44
N ARG A 532 17.60 -18.39 18.61
CA ARG A 532 16.94 -17.11 18.37
C ARG A 532 15.45 -17.42 18.24
N ASP A 533 14.80 -17.49 19.39
CA ASP A 533 13.42 -17.97 19.51
C ASP A 533 12.43 -17.03 18.82
N ARG A 534 11.34 -17.58 18.29
CA ARG A 534 10.22 -16.84 17.72
C ARG A 534 9.08 -16.69 18.72
N VAL A 535 8.27 -15.69 18.45
CA VAL A 535 6.98 -15.48 19.10
C VAL A 535 5.86 -15.61 18.08
N GLU A 536 4.67 -15.95 18.57
CA GLU A 536 3.43 -15.85 17.84
C GLU A 536 2.43 -15.02 18.63
N MET A 537 1.78 -14.04 17.99
CA MET A 537 0.73 -13.23 18.61
C MET A 537 -0.51 -13.26 17.71
N ILE A 538 -1.65 -13.70 18.28
CA ILE A 538 -2.93 -13.76 17.55
C ILE A 538 -4.05 -13.19 18.42
N GLY A 539 -4.84 -12.28 17.84
CA GLY A 539 -6.01 -11.69 18.48
C GLY A 539 -5.69 -10.85 19.71
N VAL A 540 -4.48 -10.32 19.81
CA VAL A 540 -4.02 -9.50 20.94
C VAL A 540 -4.26 -8.04 20.60
N ALA A 541 -5.47 -7.54 20.86
CA ALA A 541 -5.86 -6.13 20.69
C ALA A 541 -5.22 -5.47 19.44
N TYR A 542 -4.57 -4.31 19.60
CA TYR A 542 -3.87 -3.60 18.51
C TYR A 542 -2.40 -4.02 18.32
N HIS A 543 -2.04 -5.22 18.78
CA HIS A 543 -0.73 -5.84 18.52
C HIS A 543 -0.76 -6.56 17.18
N PHE A 544 -0.53 -5.81 16.12
CA PHE A 544 -0.57 -6.35 14.75
C PHE A 544 0.61 -7.32 14.49
N PRO A 545 0.44 -8.28 13.58
CA PRO A 545 1.50 -9.28 13.29
C PRO A 545 2.84 -8.67 12.84
N ASN A 546 2.82 -7.47 12.23
CA ASN A 546 4.03 -6.78 11.80
C ASN A 546 4.76 -6.01 12.94
N ILE A 547 4.23 -6.03 14.16
CA ILE A 547 4.84 -5.36 15.32
C ILE A 547 6.26 -5.85 15.61
N GLY A 548 6.59 -7.07 15.20
CA GLY A 548 7.93 -7.64 15.26
C GLY A 548 8.98 -6.78 14.55
N LEU A 549 8.61 -6.12 13.45
CA LEU A 549 9.48 -5.21 12.71
C LEU A 549 9.89 -3.96 13.52
N ILE A 550 9.03 -3.50 14.42
CA ILE A 550 9.30 -2.34 15.28
C ILE A 550 10.19 -2.73 16.46
N HIS A 551 9.90 -3.88 17.06
CA HIS A 551 10.44 -4.27 18.37
C HIS A 551 11.57 -5.30 18.31
N ASP A 552 12.05 -5.65 17.12
CA ASP A 552 13.05 -6.71 16.88
C ASP A 552 12.63 -8.05 17.47
N LEU A 553 11.36 -8.42 17.30
CA LEU A 553 10.84 -9.71 17.67
C LEU A 553 10.65 -10.55 16.41
N ASP A 554 11.23 -11.75 16.40
CA ASP A 554 11.01 -12.69 15.30
C ASP A 554 9.62 -13.30 15.44
N HIS A 555 8.70 -12.91 14.57
CA HIS A 555 7.32 -13.36 14.56
C HIS A 555 7.10 -14.43 13.48
N LEU A 556 6.30 -15.46 13.81
CA LEU A 556 5.98 -16.49 12.84
C LEU A 556 5.15 -15.92 11.69
N TYR A 557 4.11 -15.18 12.00
CA TYR A 557 3.22 -14.57 10.99
C TYR A 557 3.60 -13.12 10.68
N GLY A 558 2.88 -12.56 9.72
CA GLY A 558 2.95 -11.17 9.31
C GLY A 558 1.63 -10.77 8.66
N HIS A 559 1.50 -9.50 8.29
CA HIS A 559 0.39 -8.98 7.51
C HIS A 559 0.93 -8.37 6.21
N ASN A 560 0.65 -9.02 5.08
CA ASN A 560 1.01 -8.56 3.75
C ASN A 560 0.07 -9.22 2.72
N PRO A 561 -0.47 -8.48 1.74
CA PRO A 561 -1.26 -9.06 0.66
C PRO A 561 -0.50 -10.07 -0.21
N LEU A 562 0.82 -9.92 -0.31
CA LEU A 562 1.70 -10.90 -0.95
C LEU A 562 2.35 -11.77 0.13
N ARG A 563 2.29 -13.07 -0.03
CA ARG A 563 2.95 -14.07 0.84
C ARG A 563 3.62 -15.10 -0.04
N LEU A 564 4.74 -15.65 0.41
CA LEU A 564 5.36 -16.78 -0.30
C LEU A 564 4.38 -17.95 -0.33
N ALA A 565 4.08 -18.47 -1.53
CA ALA A 565 3.09 -19.53 -1.72
C ALA A 565 3.41 -20.76 -0.85
N LEU A 566 4.67 -21.18 -0.83
CA LEU A 566 5.10 -22.31 -0.01
C LEU A 566 4.84 -22.11 1.50
N PHE A 567 5.03 -20.87 2.00
CA PHE A 567 4.75 -20.54 3.39
C PHE A 567 3.24 -20.58 3.67
N GLU A 568 2.42 -20.01 2.76
CA GLU A 568 0.97 -20.02 2.89
C GLU A 568 0.41 -21.44 2.81
N ASP A 569 0.88 -22.26 1.86
CA ASP A 569 0.47 -23.67 1.74
C ASP A 569 0.80 -24.48 3.01
N ALA A 570 1.96 -24.20 3.62
CA ALA A 570 2.40 -24.92 4.81
C ALA A 570 1.68 -24.48 6.10
N THR A 571 1.38 -23.19 6.25
CA THR A 571 0.92 -22.60 7.52
C THR A 571 -0.51 -22.09 7.45
N GLY A 572 -1.11 -21.99 6.25
CA GLY A 572 -2.41 -21.36 6.04
C GLY A 572 -2.42 -19.85 6.24
N ALA A 573 -1.25 -19.25 6.49
CA ALA A 573 -0.97 -17.82 6.76
C ALA A 573 -2.14 -16.88 6.43
N PRO A 574 -3.22 -16.81 7.24
CA PRO A 574 -4.36 -15.97 6.94
C PRO A 574 -3.96 -14.51 7.10
N ASP A 575 -4.86 -13.65 6.72
CA ASP A 575 -4.81 -12.25 7.11
C ASP A 575 -5.03 -12.17 8.63
N THR A 576 -3.93 -12.19 9.39
CA THR A 576 -3.95 -12.37 10.84
C THR A 576 -4.37 -11.11 11.61
N VAL A 577 -4.58 -9.97 10.93
CA VAL A 577 -5.05 -8.73 11.58
C VAL A 577 -6.42 -8.92 12.23
N ALA A 578 -7.27 -9.74 11.61
CA ALA A 578 -8.61 -10.03 12.14
C ALA A 578 -8.81 -11.51 12.52
N ALA A 579 -7.75 -12.33 12.52
CA ALA A 579 -7.88 -13.76 12.80
C ALA A 579 -8.24 -13.99 14.27
N VAL A 580 -9.40 -14.60 14.48
CA VAL A 580 -9.87 -15.03 15.81
C VAL A 580 -9.39 -16.44 16.13
N ARG A 581 -8.89 -17.18 15.14
CA ARG A 581 -8.42 -18.57 15.27
C ARG A 581 -7.09 -18.71 14.54
N GLY A 582 -6.21 -19.61 15.05
CA GLY A 582 -5.01 -20.03 14.34
C GLY A 582 -5.38 -20.65 12.98
N PRO A 583 -4.61 -20.34 11.92
CA PRO A 583 -4.80 -21.00 10.64
C PRO A 583 -4.20 -22.41 10.72
N PHE A 584 -5.00 -23.42 10.59
CA PHE A 584 -4.51 -24.79 10.55
C PHE A 584 -4.57 -25.34 9.14
N THR A 585 -3.54 -26.07 8.76
CA THR A 585 -3.39 -26.76 7.47
C THR A 585 -3.18 -28.25 7.71
N PRO A 586 -3.22 -29.08 6.68
CA PRO A 586 -2.82 -30.48 6.84
C PRO A 586 -1.40 -30.64 7.41
N LEU A 587 -0.48 -29.74 7.08
CA LEU A 587 0.90 -29.80 7.58
C LEU A 587 1.07 -29.17 8.98
N LEU A 588 0.20 -28.22 9.34
CA LEU A 588 0.14 -27.57 10.66
C LEU A 588 -1.28 -27.73 11.24
N PRO A 589 -1.69 -28.96 11.62
CA PRO A 589 -3.06 -29.21 12.07
C PRO A 589 -3.36 -28.70 13.49
N SER A 590 -2.34 -28.35 14.25
CA SER A 590 -2.40 -27.97 15.67
C SER A 590 -1.10 -27.29 16.08
N TYR A 591 -1.13 -26.51 17.15
CA TYR A 591 0.09 -26.00 17.81
C TYR A 591 1.02 -27.10 18.33
N ARG A 592 0.57 -28.35 18.36
CA ARG A 592 1.39 -29.54 18.69
C ARG A 592 2.15 -30.10 17.48
N SER A 593 2.01 -29.51 16.29
CA SER A 593 2.67 -29.98 15.07
C SER A 593 4.19 -29.86 15.15
N PRO A 594 4.95 -30.82 14.59
CA PRO A 594 6.39 -30.68 14.42
C PRO A 594 6.81 -29.41 13.67
N LEU A 595 5.96 -28.87 12.81
CA LEU A 595 6.25 -27.62 12.09
C LEU A 595 6.35 -26.41 13.06
N GLU A 596 5.45 -26.35 14.05
CA GLU A 596 5.49 -25.30 15.07
C GLU A 596 6.78 -25.37 15.89
N ASP A 597 7.18 -26.59 16.27
CA ASP A 597 8.42 -26.83 17.01
C ASP A 597 9.65 -26.49 16.14
N LEU A 598 9.66 -26.85 14.86
CA LEU A 598 10.71 -26.53 13.87
C LEU A 598 10.85 -25.04 13.61
N PHE A 599 9.74 -24.27 13.61
CA PHE A 599 9.83 -22.82 13.53
C PHE A 599 10.53 -22.20 14.73
N GLY A 600 10.66 -22.94 15.84
CA GLY A 600 11.24 -22.44 17.08
C GLY A 600 10.35 -21.38 17.74
N VAL A 601 9.02 -21.52 17.60
CA VAL A 601 8.08 -20.65 18.30
C VAL A 601 8.07 -21.03 19.78
N ARG A 602 8.77 -20.21 20.56
CA ARG A 602 8.96 -20.46 22.00
C ARG A 602 7.84 -19.90 22.84
N PHE A 603 7.31 -18.73 22.47
CA PHE A 603 6.25 -18.08 23.23
C PHE A 603 5.07 -17.74 22.33
N LEU A 604 3.87 -18.08 22.82
CA LEU A 604 2.59 -17.85 22.14
C LEU A 604 1.77 -16.89 22.98
N ALA A 605 1.39 -15.75 22.44
CA ALA A 605 0.57 -14.75 23.08
C ALA A 605 -0.79 -14.66 22.36
N PHE A 606 -1.87 -14.99 23.05
CA PHE A 606 -3.21 -15.06 22.48
C PHE A 606 -4.19 -14.19 23.27
N GLY A 607 -5.11 -13.52 22.58
CA GLY A 607 -6.17 -12.72 23.20
C GLY A 607 -7.22 -13.58 23.93
N GLN A 608 -7.16 -14.89 23.79
CA GLN A 608 -8.03 -15.85 24.46
C GLN A 608 -7.25 -17.13 24.85
N PRO A 609 -7.77 -17.97 25.77
CA PRO A 609 -7.10 -19.22 26.12
C PRO A 609 -6.83 -20.13 24.90
N ILE A 610 -5.65 -20.77 24.88
CA ILE A 610 -5.16 -21.59 23.76
C ILE A 610 -6.14 -22.75 23.42
N GLU A 611 -6.84 -23.30 24.41
CA GLU A 611 -7.79 -24.38 24.24
C GLU A 611 -9.02 -23.96 23.43
N LYS A 612 -9.31 -22.66 23.37
CA LYS A 612 -10.38 -22.13 22.50
C LYS A 612 -9.93 -21.96 21.04
N LEU A 613 -8.62 -21.79 20.84
CA LEU A 613 -8.02 -21.68 19.51
C LEU A 613 -7.76 -23.06 18.93
N ASP A 614 -7.25 -23.96 19.73
CA ASP A 614 -6.92 -25.33 19.39
C ASP A 614 -7.45 -26.30 20.44
N PRO A 615 -8.64 -26.89 20.22
CA PRO A 615 -9.23 -27.87 21.17
C PRO A 615 -8.43 -29.15 21.33
N SER A 616 -7.43 -29.43 20.50
CA SER A 616 -6.57 -30.61 20.59
C SER A 616 -5.45 -30.45 21.63
N VAL A 617 -5.19 -29.24 22.09
CA VAL A 617 -4.16 -28.94 23.09
C VAL A 617 -4.62 -29.38 24.50
N LYS A 618 -3.74 -30.03 25.18
CA LYS A 618 -3.95 -30.41 26.61
C LYS A 618 -3.37 -29.34 27.53
N PRO A 619 -3.89 -29.19 28.74
CA PRO A 619 -3.43 -28.16 29.69
C PRO A 619 -1.91 -28.14 29.97
N ASP A 620 -1.27 -29.30 29.89
CA ASP A 620 0.18 -29.42 30.19
C ASP A 620 1.07 -29.27 28.94
N ASP A 621 0.50 -29.22 27.73
CA ASP A 621 1.27 -29.13 26.49
C ASP A 621 1.98 -27.76 26.36
N PHE A 622 1.35 -26.71 26.89
CA PHE A 622 1.83 -25.32 26.83
C PHE A 622 1.60 -24.64 28.18
N PRO A 623 2.59 -24.61 29.05
CA PRO A 623 2.50 -23.93 30.34
C PRO A 623 2.16 -22.44 30.17
N LEU A 624 1.18 -21.93 30.89
CA LEU A 624 0.87 -20.51 30.98
C LEU A 624 1.98 -19.83 31.81
N VAL A 625 2.79 -18.99 31.15
CA VAL A 625 3.95 -18.33 31.77
C VAL A 625 3.70 -16.86 32.08
N GLY A 626 2.53 -16.35 31.74
CA GLY A 626 2.10 -15.00 32.10
C GLY A 626 0.72 -14.67 31.56
N ARG A 627 0.08 -13.69 32.19
CA ARG A 627 -1.18 -13.11 31.76
C ARG A 627 -1.08 -11.59 31.86
N THR A 628 -1.39 -10.89 30.80
CA THR A 628 -1.48 -9.44 30.74
C THR A 628 -2.94 -9.01 30.56
N LYS A 629 -3.20 -7.71 30.49
CA LYS A 629 -4.55 -7.21 30.19
C LYS A 629 -5.09 -7.67 28.82
N ASP A 630 -4.19 -7.88 27.84
CA ASP A 630 -4.54 -8.15 26.44
C ASP A 630 -4.23 -9.60 26.00
N ALA A 631 -3.40 -10.35 26.75
CA ALA A 631 -2.93 -11.65 26.29
C ALA A 631 -2.76 -12.70 27.40
N TYR A 632 -2.96 -13.96 27.00
CA TYR A 632 -2.49 -15.15 27.67
C TYR A 632 -1.17 -15.56 27.01
N VAL A 633 -0.07 -15.62 27.75
CA VAL A 633 1.26 -15.96 27.24
C VAL A 633 1.63 -17.37 27.66
N TYR A 634 1.80 -18.25 26.69
CA TYR A 634 2.17 -19.65 26.86
C TYR A 634 3.60 -19.88 26.40
N GLU A 635 4.25 -20.90 26.95
CA GLU A 635 5.55 -21.38 26.51
C GLU A 635 5.38 -22.70 25.75
N ASN A 636 6.07 -22.85 24.60
CA ASN A 636 6.23 -24.12 23.92
C ASN A 636 7.54 -24.78 24.36
N PRO A 637 7.52 -25.78 25.26
CA PRO A 637 8.73 -26.44 25.72
C PRO A 637 9.43 -27.29 24.67
N ARG A 638 8.73 -27.64 23.58
CA ARG A 638 9.24 -28.44 22.45
C ARG A 638 9.92 -27.60 21.37
N ALA A 639 9.81 -26.26 21.42
CA ALA A 639 10.38 -25.38 20.42
C ALA A 639 11.86 -25.68 20.18
N LEU A 640 12.20 -26.02 18.92
CA LEU A 640 13.55 -26.35 18.51
C LEU A 640 14.44 -25.11 18.41
N PRO A 641 15.76 -25.23 18.54
CA PRO A 641 16.68 -24.12 18.27
C PRO A 641 16.59 -23.58 16.86
N ARG A 642 17.01 -22.32 16.67
CA ARG A 642 17.08 -21.69 15.36
C ARG A 642 18.04 -22.40 14.43
N VAL A 643 19.14 -22.93 14.98
CA VAL A 643 20.16 -23.67 14.24
C VAL A 643 20.32 -25.04 14.84
N LEU A 644 20.35 -26.06 14.00
CA LEU A 644 20.53 -27.45 14.37
C LEU A 644 21.70 -28.07 13.60
N LEU A 645 22.41 -29.02 14.20
CA LEU A 645 23.30 -29.92 13.48
C LEU A 645 22.62 -31.30 13.37
N ALA A 646 21.96 -31.52 12.22
CA ALA A 646 21.41 -32.83 11.92
C ALA A 646 22.51 -33.78 11.43
N THR A 647 22.63 -34.95 12.06
CA THR A 647 23.62 -35.96 11.68
C THR A 647 23.02 -37.07 10.83
N ARG A 648 21.71 -37.07 10.64
CA ARG A 648 20.92 -37.98 9.82
C ARG A 648 20.06 -37.22 8.84
N TRP A 649 19.66 -37.90 7.77
CA TRP A 649 18.68 -37.37 6.86
C TRP A 649 17.71 -38.46 6.41
N GLN A 650 16.51 -38.02 6.00
CA GLN A 650 15.49 -38.87 5.41
C GLN A 650 14.89 -38.21 4.19
N GLN A 651 14.69 -38.97 3.13
CA GLN A 651 13.99 -38.47 1.95
C GLN A 651 12.49 -38.36 2.25
N ALA A 652 11.88 -37.23 1.84
CA ALA A 652 10.46 -36.98 1.99
C ALA A 652 9.88 -36.24 0.78
N ASP A 653 8.67 -36.59 0.40
CA ASP A 653 7.91 -35.88 -0.65
C ASP A 653 7.21 -34.65 -0.03
N PHE A 654 7.83 -33.49 -0.14
CA PHE A 654 7.32 -32.25 0.44
C PHE A 654 5.98 -31.84 -0.17
N ALA A 655 5.74 -32.11 -1.45
CA ALA A 655 4.47 -31.84 -2.08
C ALA A 655 3.34 -32.73 -1.53
N ALA A 656 3.61 -34.01 -1.25
CA ALA A 656 2.66 -34.88 -0.59
C ALA A 656 2.41 -34.46 0.87
N MET A 657 3.45 -34.06 1.59
CA MET A 657 3.32 -33.55 2.97
C MET A 657 2.46 -32.28 3.04
N LEU A 658 2.61 -31.34 2.11
CA LEU A 658 1.78 -30.14 2.04
C LEU A 658 0.31 -30.45 1.78
N ARG A 659 0.02 -31.41 0.88
CA ARG A 659 -1.38 -31.76 0.53
C ARG A 659 -2.08 -32.59 1.61
N ASN A 660 -1.38 -33.54 2.18
CA ASN A 660 -1.99 -34.60 3.01
C ASN A 660 -1.66 -34.47 4.49
N GLY A 661 -0.71 -33.60 4.86
CA GLY A 661 -0.09 -33.64 6.18
C GLY A 661 0.85 -34.85 6.32
N GLY A 662 1.07 -35.23 7.56
CA GLY A 662 1.87 -36.41 7.87
C GLY A 662 3.37 -36.12 7.95
N TRP A 663 3.82 -35.85 9.17
CA TRP A 663 5.24 -35.75 9.50
C TRP A 663 5.79 -37.14 9.76
N PRO A 664 6.97 -37.51 9.19
CA PRO A 664 7.70 -38.70 9.59
C PRO A 664 7.98 -38.70 11.10
N ASP A 665 7.86 -39.86 11.73
CA ASP A 665 8.17 -40.04 13.16
C ASP A 665 9.68 -40.18 13.34
N VAL A 666 10.36 -39.03 13.42
CA VAL A 666 11.82 -38.93 13.57
C VAL A 666 12.19 -37.87 14.61
N ASP A 667 13.38 -37.96 15.17
CA ASP A 667 13.96 -36.92 16.00
C ASP A 667 14.46 -35.78 15.10
N TYR A 668 13.71 -34.69 15.02
CA TYR A 668 14.06 -33.50 14.22
C TYR A 668 15.25 -32.70 14.74
N GLN A 669 15.74 -32.96 15.93
CA GLN A 669 17.00 -32.40 16.39
C GLN A 669 18.21 -33.06 15.70
N ARG A 670 18.06 -34.28 15.24
CA ARG A 670 19.12 -35.08 14.63
C ARG A 670 18.87 -35.45 13.16
N THR A 671 17.64 -35.40 12.70
CA THR A 671 17.24 -35.85 11.36
C THR A 671 16.65 -34.68 10.55
N VAL A 672 17.21 -34.42 9.41
CA VAL A 672 16.68 -33.46 8.44
C VAL A 672 15.93 -34.18 7.31
N LEU A 673 14.74 -33.68 6.96
CA LEU A 673 14.02 -34.15 5.78
C LEU A 673 14.50 -33.39 4.54
N LEU A 674 14.77 -34.11 3.45
CA LEU A 674 15.21 -33.57 2.16
C LEU A 674 14.37 -34.15 1.02
N GLU A 675 14.09 -33.37 -0.03
CA GLU A 675 13.37 -33.87 -1.22
C GLU A 675 14.25 -34.81 -2.05
N ARG A 676 15.57 -34.60 -2.05
CA ARG A 676 16.56 -35.35 -2.85
C ARG A 676 17.72 -35.76 -2.00
N ALA A 677 18.32 -36.90 -2.34
CA ALA A 677 19.56 -37.32 -1.74
C ALA A 677 20.67 -36.29 -1.99
N PRO A 678 21.38 -35.85 -0.96
CA PRO A 678 22.54 -34.96 -1.13
C PRO A 678 23.70 -35.68 -1.80
N ALA A 679 24.57 -34.93 -2.49
CA ALA A 679 25.76 -35.50 -3.15
C ALA A 679 26.69 -36.22 -2.16
N VAL A 680 26.81 -35.71 -0.93
CA VAL A 680 27.47 -36.37 0.21
C VAL A 680 26.39 -36.53 1.27
N ALA A 681 26.21 -37.75 1.73
CA ALA A 681 25.16 -38.10 2.68
C ALA A 681 25.74 -38.45 4.06
N PRO A 682 26.01 -37.47 4.94
CA PRO A 682 26.39 -37.77 6.32
C PRO A 682 25.29 -38.57 6.98
N ASN A 683 25.65 -39.65 7.62
CA ASN A 683 24.76 -40.47 8.43
C ASN A 683 25.50 -41.03 9.61
N SER A 684 25.36 -40.44 10.78
CA SER A 684 26.12 -40.76 11.95
C SER A 684 25.25 -40.63 13.24
N GLU A 685 25.61 -41.46 14.23
CA GLU A 685 25.04 -41.34 15.58
C GLU A 685 25.81 -40.31 16.44
N THR A 686 26.98 -39.89 16.01
CA THR A 686 27.85 -39.01 16.79
C THR A 686 27.26 -37.61 16.82
N PRO A 687 26.84 -37.09 17.99
CA PRO A 687 26.33 -35.72 18.08
C PRO A 687 27.47 -34.73 17.86
N GLY A 688 27.09 -33.56 17.36
CA GLY A 688 27.95 -32.40 17.27
C GLY A 688 27.24 -31.17 17.85
N THR A 689 27.87 -30.01 17.69
CA THR A 689 27.34 -28.76 18.23
C THR A 689 27.34 -27.67 17.15
N VAL A 690 26.44 -26.71 17.28
CA VAL A 690 26.36 -25.50 16.46
C VAL A 690 26.18 -24.30 17.36
N ARG A 691 26.67 -23.16 16.90
CA ARG A 691 26.35 -21.86 17.53
C ARG A 691 26.29 -20.75 16.49
N ILE A 692 25.42 -19.80 16.75
CA ILE A 692 25.29 -18.58 15.96
C ILE A 692 26.41 -17.61 16.36
N MET A 693 27.27 -17.26 15.41
CA MET A 693 28.37 -16.30 15.61
C MET A 693 27.92 -14.89 15.27
N LEU A 694 27.14 -14.76 14.19
CA LEU A 694 26.56 -13.53 13.69
C LEU A 694 25.14 -13.82 13.20
N TYR A 695 24.21 -12.97 13.53
CA TYR A 695 22.86 -13.03 12.95
C TYR A 695 22.39 -11.61 12.65
N GLU A 696 22.67 -11.17 11.42
CA GLU A 696 22.19 -9.92 10.85
C GLU A 696 21.10 -10.18 9.81
N ASN A 697 20.39 -9.15 9.40
CA ASN A 697 19.26 -9.28 8.47
C ASN A 697 19.62 -10.04 7.18
N THR A 698 20.80 -9.80 6.62
CA THR A 698 21.24 -10.39 5.34
C THR A 698 22.54 -11.19 5.43
N ASP A 699 23.08 -11.38 6.60
CA ASP A 699 24.36 -12.10 6.83
C ASP A 699 24.29 -12.91 8.12
N ILE A 700 24.40 -14.22 8.00
CA ILE A 700 24.31 -15.15 9.15
C ILE A 700 25.54 -16.05 9.12
N GLU A 701 26.28 -16.10 10.24
CA GLU A 701 27.46 -16.93 10.39
C GLU A 701 27.27 -17.91 11.55
N ILE A 702 27.52 -19.18 11.27
CA ILE A 702 27.28 -20.31 12.17
C ILE A 702 28.56 -21.12 12.28
N GLU A 703 29.08 -21.32 13.47
CA GLU A 703 30.13 -22.27 13.77
C GLU A 703 29.52 -23.65 14.02
N SER A 704 30.04 -24.68 13.40
CA SER A 704 29.65 -26.08 13.62
C SER A 704 30.85 -26.90 14.01
N ASP A 705 30.68 -27.81 14.99
CA ASP A 705 31.60 -28.87 15.30
C ASP A 705 30.91 -30.21 15.03
N ALA A 706 31.22 -30.81 13.90
CA ALA A 706 30.56 -31.98 13.33
C ALA A 706 31.57 -33.13 13.21
N PRO A 707 31.84 -33.92 14.29
CA PRO A 707 32.91 -34.92 14.28
C PRO A 707 32.85 -35.92 13.12
N SER A 708 31.64 -36.25 12.66
CA SER A 708 31.41 -37.18 11.54
C SER A 708 30.77 -36.50 10.32
N GLY A 709 30.77 -35.15 10.24
CA GLY A 709 30.00 -34.40 9.29
C GLY A 709 28.52 -34.32 9.64
N GLY A 710 27.74 -33.56 8.86
CA GLY A 710 26.32 -33.38 9.13
C GLY A 710 25.69 -32.34 8.22
N PHE A 711 24.54 -31.88 8.64
CA PHE A 711 23.78 -30.79 8.01
C PHE A 711 23.60 -29.66 9.03
N VAL A 712 24.13 -28.51 8.73
CA VAL A 712 23.74 -27.28 9.45
C VAL A 712 22.39 -26.85 8.92
N VAL A 713 21.35 -27.03 9.72
CA VAL A 713 19.98 -26.66 9.42
C VAL A 713 19.68 -25.32 10.07
N LEU A 714 19.32 -24.34 9.26
CA LEU A 714 18.86 -23.03 9.73
C LEU A 714 17.34 -22.95 9.53
N ASN A 715 16.60 -22.91 10.62
CA ASN A 715 15.14 -22.89 10.66
C ASN A 715 14.57 -21.49 10.27
N ASP A 716 15.08 -20.96 9.16
CA ASP A 716 14.58 -19.78 8.46
C ASP A 716 14.07 -20.18 7.09
N ILE A 717 13.06 -19.43 6.61
CA ILE A 717 12.42 -19.77 5.34
C ILE A 717 13.39 -19.78 4.18
N TRP A 718 13.30 -20.81 3.37
CA TRP A 718 14.09 -20.93 2.15
C TRP A 718 13.66 -19.87 1.12
N HIS A 719 14.65 -19.22 0.48
CA HIS A 719 14.45 -18.30 -0.63
C HIS A 719 15.59 -18.40 -1.63
N PRO A 720 15.35 -18.34 -2.96
CA PRO A 720 16.38 -18.59 -3.99
C PRO A 720 17.49 -17.53 -4.03
N TRP A 721 17.34 -16.40 -3.35
CA TRP A 721 18.35 -15.34 -3.35
C TRP A 721 19.35 -15.46 -2.19
N TRP A 722 19.23 -16.45 -1.34
CA TRP A 722 20.27 -16.77 -0.37
C TRP A 722 21.40 -17.54 -1.02
N ARG A 723 22.61 -17.28 -0.58
CA ARG A 723 23.84 -18.01 -0.92
C ARG A 723 24.48 -18.54 0.33
N ALA A 724 25.20 -19.67 0.22
CA ALA A 724 25.94 -20.22 1.34
C ALA A 724 27.40 -20.48 0.98
N SER A 725 28.23 -20.48 2.03
CA SER A 725 29.62 -20.96 1.94
C SER A 725 29.97 -21.74 3.22
N VAL A 726 30.88 -22.69 3.06
CA VAL A 726 31.54 -23.43 4.14
C VAL A 726 33.04 -23.10 4.07
N ASP A 727 33.59 -22.51 5.13
CA ASP A 727 34.98 -22.02 5.20
C ASP A 727 35.35 -21.13 4.01
N GLY A 728 34.42 -20.26 3.61
CA GLY A 728 34.57 -19.34 2.49
C GLY A 728 34.41 -19.98 1.09
N LYS A 729 34.23 -21.30 0.97
CA LYS A 729 33.95 -21.96 -0.31
C LYS A 729 32.46 -22.06 -0.56
N PRO A 730 31.96 -21.71 -1.77
CA PRO A 730 30.55 -21.82 -2.10
C PRO A 730 29.99 -23.22 -1.80
N ALA A 731 28.78 -23.25 -1.23
CA ALA A 731 28.06 -24.47 -0.90
C ALA A 731 26.59 -24.36 -1.31
N ASP A 732 25.99 -25.49 -1.70
CA ASP A 732 24.59 -25.55 -2.08
C ASP A 732 23.68 -25.46 -0.87
N ILE A 733 22.63 -24.65 -0.96
CA ILE A 733 21.54 -24.58 0.01
C ILE A 733 20.50 -25.63 -0.36
N LEU A 734 20.31 -26.61 0.48
CA LEU A 734 19.25 -27.61 0.36
C LEU A 734 17.97 -27.07 1.01
N LYS A 735 16.80 -27.31 0.38
CA LYS A 735 15.52 -27.13 1.05
C LYS A 735 15.34 -28.26 2.05
N ALA A 736 15.11 -27.89 3.31
CA ALA A 736 15.03 -28.78 4.44
C ALA A 736 13.68 -28.68 5.15
N ASN A 737 13.16 -29.81 5.65
CA ASN A 737 11.93 -29.85 6.46
C ASN A 737 10.80 -29.02 5.86
N VAL A 738 10.61 -29.10 4.55
CA VAL A 738 9.63 -28.39 3.69
C VAL A 738 9.98 -26.91 3.45
N LEU A 739 10.29 -26.15 4.50
CA LEU A 739 10.34 -24.68 4.45
C LEU A 739 11.74 -24.09 4.64
N PHE A 740 12.67 -24.84 5.26
CA PHE A 740 13.90 -24.29 5.83
C PHE A 740 15.13 -24.51 4.93
N ARG A 741 16.28 -24.11 5.42
CA ARG A 741 17.57 -24.16 4.71
C ARG A 741 18.52 -25.10 5.41
N ALA A 742 19.25 -25.91 4.64
CA ALA A 742 20.34 -26.72 5.16
C ALA A 742 21.57 -26.67 4.26
N VAL A 743 22.74 -26.84 4.85
CA VAL A 743 24.04 -26.95 4.16
C VAL A 743 24.79 -28.16 4.70
N VAL A 744 25.34 -28.95 3.80
CA VAL A 744 26.20 -30.11 4.18
C VAL A 744 27.55 -29.59 4.69
N VAL A 745 27.98 -30.10 5.85
CA VAL A 745 29.31 -29.82 6.40
C VAL A 745 30.13 -31.13 6.50
N PRO A 746 31.42 -31.11 6.12
CA PRO A 746 32.28 -32.27 6.28
C PRO A 746 32.62 -32.54 7.76
N PRO A 747 33.30 -33.64 8.07
CA PRO A 747 33.76 -33.87 9.44
C PRO A 747 34.75 -32.81 9.93
N GLY A 748 34.53 -32.34 11.18
CA GLY A 748 35.38 -31.35 11.83
C GLY A 748 34.67 -30.05 12.19
N LYS A 749 35.47 -29.01 12.47
CA LYS A 749 34.99 -27.66 12.78
C LYS A 749 34.94 -26.82 11.53
N HIS A 750 33.81 -26.22 11.30
CA HIS A 750 33.55 -25.41 10.08
C HIS A 750 32.75 -24.17 10.39
N VAL A 751 32.93 -23.15 9.57
CA VAL A 751 32.12 -21.93 9.58
C VAL A 751 31.22 -21.93 8.36
N VAL A 752 29.90 -21.97 8.61
CA VAL A 752 28.87 -21.84 7.57
C VAL A 752 28.36 -20.41 7.57
N ARG A 753 28.39 -19.78 6.40
CA ARG A 753 27.88 -18.42 6.22
C ARG A 753 26.78 -18.39 5.19
N PHE A 754 25.66 -17.75 5.53
CA PHE A 754 24.53 -17.46 4.64
C PHE A 754 24.49 -15.97 4.35
N LYS A 755 24.42 -15.62 3.06
CA LYS A 755 24.27 -14.23 2.58
C LYS A 755 23.05 -14.08 1.70
N PHE A 756 22.23 -13.05 1.96
CA PHE A 756 21.12 -12.68 1.10
C PHE A 756 21.59 -11.71 0.01
N GLU A 757 21.56 -12.17 -1.23
CA GLU A 757 22.04 -11.44 -2.40
C GLU A 757 20.91 -11.22 -3.42
N PRO A 758 20.02 -10.26 -3.20
CA PRO A 758 18.83 -10.10 -4.04
C PRO A 758 19.14 -9.68 -5.48
N LEU A 759 20.21 -8.94 -5.71
CA LEU A 759 20.55 -8.48 -7.07
C LEU A 759 21.11 -9.62 -7.92
N SER A 760 22.14 -10.32 -7.44
CA SER A 760 22.73 -11.47 -8.13
C SER A 760 21.76 -12.64 -8.19
N GLY A 761 21.04 -12.91 -7.09
CA GLY A 761 20.04 -13.96 -6.98
C GLY A 761 18.83 -13.72 -7.88
N GLY A 762 18.28 -12.51 -7.88
CA GLY A 762 17.16 -12.12 -8.74
C GLY A 762 17.55 -12.16 -10.22
N TRP A 763 18.76 -11.71 -10.57
CA TRP A 763 19.26 -11.83 -11.93
C TRP A 763 19.39 -13.28 -12.39
N ALA A 764 19.95 -14.16 -11.54
CA ALA A 764 20.08 -15.59 -11.84
C ALA A 764 18.69 -16.24 -12.02
N GLU A 765 17.72 -15.91 -11.17
CA GLU A 765 16.34 -16.41 -11.28
C GLU A 765 15.67 -15.91 -12.57
N LEU A 766 15.78 -14.63 -12.88
CA LEU A 766 15.22 -14.05 -14.12
C LEU A 766 15.81 -14.75 -15.35
N ARG A 767 17.13 -14.95 -15.37
CA ARG A 767 17.83 -15.63 -16.46
C ARG A 767 17.37 -17.09 -16.62
N SER A 768 17.20 -17.82 -15.50
CA SER A 768 16.74 -19.21 -15.55
C SER A 768 15.32 -19.31 -16.12
N LYS A 769 14.41 -18.41 -15.73
CA LYS A 769 13.05 -18.36 -16.24
C LYS A 769 12.97 -18.01 -17.73
N LEU A 770 13.82 -17.11 -18.21
CA LEU A 770 13.90 -16.77 -19.64
C LEU A 770 14.41 -17.95 -20.50
N HIS A 771 15.27 -18.82 -19.95
CA HIS A 771 15.74 -20.02 -20.66
C HIS A 771 14.78 -21.20 -20.56
N ALA A 772 13.91 -21.22 -19.53
CA ALA A 772 12.93 -22.29 -19.30
C ALA A 772 11.58 -22.01 -19.99
N ALA A 773 11.34 -20.80 -20.50
CA ALA A 773 10.12 -20.49 -21.25
C ALA A 773 10.10 -21.32 -22.55
N PRO A 774 9.09 -22.16 -22.80
CA PRO A 774 8.99 -22.88 -24.07
C PRO A 774 8.78 -21.88 -25.22
N ASN A 775 9.54 -22.09 -26.32
CA ASN A 775 9.36 -21.41 -27.61
C ASN A 775 7.92 -21.54 -28.12
#